data_decd53eebd4e2f7b016e7ecb5731425a
#
_entry.id   decd53eebd4e2f7b016e7ecb5731425a
#
_cell.length_a   1.000
_cell.length_b   1.000
_cell.length_c   1.000
_cell.angle_alpha   90.00
_cell.angle_beta   90.00
_cell.angle_gamma   90.00
#
_symmetry.space_group_name_H-M   'P 1'
#
loop_
_entity.id
_entity.type
_entity.pdbx_description
1 polymer ?
#
loop_
_entity_poly.entity_id
_entity_poly.type
_entity_poly.pdbx_seq_one_letter_code
_entity_poly.pdbx_strand_id
1 'polypeptide(L)'
;MRLLSLLLIVALGILPIQAQLKSPSQFFGYELGSEFTRHYEVVDYFEHVASSNKNQVKLEYYGKTNERRDLMIAVISSEENVKNLESIRNNNLANIGITDGDKTKNNPAIVWLSYNVHGNEASSTEASMLTIYKLLTEKQEWLKNTIVIIDPCLNPDGRDRYVNWFNETASKPYNTSRQASEHSEPWPGGRPNHYLFDLNRDWAWATQIETQTRIKVYNKWMPHIHVDFHEQGINEPYYFAPAAEPFHEIITDWQRDFQIEIGKNNAKYFDENGWLYFTRERFDLFYPSYGDTYPTYMGAIGMTYEQAGHGMAGLGILNDEGVELTLVDRLTHHTTSGLATVEMAHKNAEKLNEEFAKFFNNKNFKYKSYILQGSKDKIDRLKSLLLQHGIKFGSPKNIKVTGYKYSTGTQGSINTSASDLVVSTNQPKGNMVKVLFEPNAKLSDSLTYDITAWSIPYAHGLEAIAATQEIEHFEVLERLYIEPLKDAYGYINKWNDLEDAKFLSALLQANIRVRFNEKPLIQKGITYQPGSLIITKGDNQKHKDFVNKLDSIAQEYRRQLSPISSGFSDVTPDIGSPDIKLINQPKIALLSGDGTSSLSFGELWHFFEKQLNFQVTVIHTNHFRNVNWSDFNVLVMPSGYYGSVLTEDNLKSLKDWISKGGKVVAIDGAMRAFTNDDSFGLQYKTKEETEKTPNLTTYANQERANTNQMITGAIFKTTVDATHPLAFGYGDQYFTLKLGNTNYKLLDSGYNVAYIDNNTKPFSGFAGSEAIKNLNQTMIFGEQPYGRGSLIYLSDNPMFRSFWENGKLFLINAIFFVNNNSFTL
;
A
#
# COMPACT_ATOMS: atom_id res chain seq x y z
N MET A 1 -5.97 50.95 -56.25
CA MET A 1 -4.78 50.91 -55.33
C MET A 1 -5.14 50.84 -53.83
N ARG A 2 -6.13 51.50 -53.30
CA ARG A 2 -6.46 51.47 -51.85
C ARG A 2 -7.06 50.13 -51.39
N LEU A 3 -7.78 49.36 -52.24
CA LEU A 3 -8.31 48.05 -51.86
C LEU A 3 -7.24 46.93 -51.83
N LEU A 4 -6.22 47.01 -52.71
CA LEU A 4 -5.09 46.05 -52.65
C LEU A 4 -4.18 46.24 -51.44
N SER A 5 -4.01 47.47 -50.97
CA SER A 5 -3.23 47.76 -49.75
C SER A 5 -3.92 47.27 -48.49
N LEU A 6 -5.28 47.23 -48.42
CA LEU A 6 -6.01 46.68 -47.28
C LEU A 6 -5.92 45.14 -47.23
N LEU A 7 -5.95 44.49 -48.41
CA LEU A 7 -5.81 43.02 -48.48
C LEU A 7 -4.39 42.55 -48.09
N LEU A 8 -3.37 43.36 -48.41
CA LEU A 8 -2.01 43.03 -48.01
C LEU A 8 -1.77 43.20 -46.49
N ILE A 9 -2.43 44.14 -45.83
CA ILE A 9 -2.35 44.35 -44.38
C ILE A 9 -3.12 43.24 -43.61
N VAL A 10 -4.22 42.73 -44.18
CA VAL A 10 -4.97 41.61 -43.60
C VAL A 10 -4.22 40.27 -43.82
N ALA A 11 -3.47 40.10 -44.91
CA ALA A 11 -2.68 38.90 -45.14
C ALA A 11 -1.38 38.83 -44.32
N LEU A 12 -0.85 39.96 -43.81
CA LEU A 12 0.29 39.99 -42.89
C LEU A 12 -0.10 39.80 -41.41
N GLY A 13 -1.41 39.81 -41.06
CA GLY A 13 -1.92 39.73 -39.72
C GLY A 13 -2.27 38.33 -39.23
N ILE A 14 -2.13 37.27 -40.03
CA ILE A 14 -2.40 35.88 -39.63
C ILE A 14 -1.10 35.05 -39.71
N LEU A 15 -0.03 35.56 -39.07
CA LEU A 15 0.97 34.66 -38.62
C LEU A 15 0.40 34.01 -37.34
N PRO A 16 0.39 32.67 -37.25
CA PRO A 16 0.02 32.01 -35.98
C PRO A 16 1.05 32.54 -34.95
N ILE A 17 0.59 33.35 -34.01
CA ILE A 17 1.38 33.72 -32.82
C ILE A 17 1.57 32.40 -32.10
N GLN A 18 2.68 31.74 -32.39
CA GLN A 18 3.08 30.58 -31.57
C GLN A 18 3.32 31.13 -30.19
N ALA A 19 2.54 30.66 -29.19
CA ALA A 19 2.70 31.08 -27.83
C ALA A 19 4.16 30.88 -27.42
N GLN A 20 4.85 31.94 -27.04
CA GLN A 20 6.24 31.85 -26.59
C GLN A 20 6.28 31.06 -25.27
N LEU A 21 7.17 30.07 -25.18
CA LEU A 21 7.39 29.33 -23.93
C LEU A 21 7.86 30.32 -22.85
N LYS A 22 7.11 30.42 -21.77
CA LYS A 22 7.45 31.20 -20.59
C LYS A 22 8.15 30.32 -19.56
N SER A 23 9.11 30.89 -18.82
CA SER A 23 9.61 30.25 -17.61
C SER A 23 8.51 30.16 -16.57
N PRO A 24 8.62 29.27 -15.53
CA PRO A 24 7.63 29.22 -14.45
C PRO A 24 7.38 30.60 -13.83
N SER A 25 8.42 31.34 -13.46
CA SER A 25 8.27 32.70 -12.88
C SER A 25 7.55 33.67 -13.81
N GLN A 26 7.81 33.61 -15.14
CA GLN A 26 7.10 34.47 -16.10
C GLN A 26 5.62 34.06 -16.29
N PHE A 27 5.32 32.76 -16.13
CA PHE A 27 3.96 32.25 -16.29
C PHE A 27 3.10 32.63 -15.10
N PHE A 28 3.60 32.38 -13.88
CA PHE A 28 2.88 32.64 -12.66
C PHE A 28 2.89 34.11 -12.22
N GLY A 29 3.88 34.88 -12.62
CA GLY A 29 4.02 36.28 -12.22
C GLY A 29 4.66 36.48 -10.84
N TYR A 30 5.25 35.43 -10.27
CA TYR A 30 6.09 35.41 -9.07
C TYR A 30 7.35 34.60 -9.29
N GLU A 31 8.38 34.81 -8.49
CA GLU A 31 9.61 34.02 -8.59
C GLU A 31 9.38 32.61 -8.08
N LEU A 32 9.70 31.59 -8.88
CA LEU A 32 9.56 30.19 -8.49
C LEU A 32 10.33 29.89 -7.20
N GLY A 33 9.64 29.38 -6.21
CA GLY A 33 10.18 29.15 -4.87
C GLY A 33 9.90 30.25 -3.86
N SER A 34 9.29 31.40 -4.26
CA SER A 34 8.80 32.43 -3.34
C SER A 34 7.40 32.12 -2.76
N GLU A 35 6.67 31.26 -3.40
CA GLU A 35 5.36 30.71 -2.98
C GLU A 35 5.28 29.24 -3.39
N PHE A 36 4.40 28.45 -2.75
CA PHE A 36 4.06 27.11 -3.22
C PHE A 36 2.97 27.19 -4.28
N THR A 37 3.20 26.49 -5.41
CA THR A 37 2.25 26.39 -6.52
C THR A 37 1.18 25.34 -6.21
N ARG A 38 -0.11 25.65 -6.33
CA ARG A 38 -1.19 24.67 -6.17
C ARG A 38 -1.23 23.70 -7.35
N HIS A 39 -1.78 22.50 -7.13
CA HIS A 39 -1.78 21.47 -8.16
C HIS A 39 -2.42 21.91 -9.48
N TYR A 40 -3.54 22.62 -9.46
CA TYR A 40 -4.19 23.09 -10.69
C TYR A 40 -3.30 24.07 -11.48
N GLU A 41 -2.52 24.91 -10.79
CA GLU A 41 -1.58 25.84 -11.43
C GLU A 41 -0.40 25.07 -12.07
N VAL A 42 0.04 23.99 -11.43
CA VAL A 42 1.04 23.09 -12.01
C VAL A 42 0.52 22.48 -13.30
N VAL A 43 -0.71 22.00 -13.32
CA VAL A 43 -1.37 21.46 -14.54
C VAL A 43 -1.44 22.54 -15.63
N ASP A 44 -1.91 23.75 -15.30
CA ASP A 44 -1.99 24.87 -16.23
C ASP A 44 -0.62 25.23 -16.83
N TYR A 45 0.45 25.17 -16.03
CA TYR A 45 1.80 25.41 -16.53
C TYR A 45 2.25 24.32 -17.52
N PHE A 46 2.02 23.05 -17.21
CA PHE A 46 2.35 21.96 -18.13
C PHE A 46 1.52 22.02 -19.43
N GLU A 47 0.25 22.43 -19.36
CA GLU A 47 -0.58 22.70 -20.55
C GLU A 47 -0.01 23.87 -21.37
N HIS A 48 0.43 24.94 -20.72
CA HIS A 48 1.13 26.03 -21.39
C HIS A 48 2.40 25.56 -22.11
N VAL A 49 3.24 24.76 -21.43
CA VAL A 49 4.45 24.20 -22.02
C VAL A 49 4.13 23.36 -23.26
N ALA A 50 3.15 22.46 -23.16
CA ALA A 50 2.76 21.58 -24.26
C ALA A 50 2.14 22.37 -25.41
N SER A 51 1.34 23.39 -25.15
CA SER A 51 0.75 24.25 -26.18
C SER A 51 1.78 25.09 -26.93
N SER A 52 2.85 25.49 -26.22
CA SER A 52 3.96 26.26 -26.78
C SER A 52 4.98 25.38 -27.55
N ASN A 53 5.05 24.08 -27.25
CA ASN A 53 6.03 23.14 -27.81
C ASN A 53 5.36 21.86 -28.34
N LYS A 54 4.30 21.97 -29.12
CA LYS A 54 3.45 20.85 -29.59
C LYS A 54 4.21 19.72 -30.29
N ASN A 55 5.36 20.03 -30.90
CA ASN A 55 6.17 19.05 -31.61
C ASN A 55 7.14 18.28 -30.70
N GLN A 56 7.40 18.77 -29.47
CA GLN A 56 8.36 18.19 -28.53
C GLN A 56 7.74 17.69 -27.25
N VAL A 57 6.50 18.08 -26.93
CA VAL A 57 5.81 17.74 -25.68
C VAL A 57 4.43 17.16 -25.96
N LYS A 58 4.14 16.02 -25.31
CA LYS A 58 2.80 15.40 -25.27
C LYS A 58 2.39 15.23 -23.82
N LEU A 59 1.15 15.63 -23.48
CA LEU A 59 0.55 15.33 -22.18
C LEU A 59 -0.30 14.08 -22.30
N GLU A 60 -0.23 13.22 -21.29
CA GLU A 60 -1.12 12.07 -21.11
C GLU A 60 -1.75 12.18 -19.71
N TYR A 61 -3.08 12.34 -19.67
CA TYR A 61 -3.85 12.26 -18.43
C TYR A 61 -4.18 10.80 -18.16
N TYR A 62 -3.66 10.24 -17.07
CA TYR A 62 -3.80 8.82 -16.81
C TYR A 62 -4.85 8.49 -15.73
N GLY A 63 -5.46 9.48 -15.10
CA GLY A 63 -6.53 9.30 -14.13
C GLY A 63 -6.88 10.54 -13.35
N LYS A 64 -7.70 10.32 -12.32
CA LYS A 64 -8.05 11.31 -11.31
C LYS A 64 -7.92 10.70 -9.92
N THR A 65 -7.51 11.51 -8.95
CA THR A 65 -7.50 11.13 -7.53
C THR A 65 -8.91 10.95 -6.97
N ASN A 66 -9.00 10.52 -5.71
CA ASN A 66 -10.27 10.45 -5.00
C ASN A 66 -10.94 11.83 -4.85
N GLU A 67 -10.17 12.91 -4.77
CA GLU A 67 -10.65 14.29 -4.74
C GLU A 67 -10.80 14.90 -6.14
N ARG A 68 -10.73 14.09 -7.20
CA ARG A 68 -10.94 14.43 -8.61
C ARG A 68 -9.87 15.35 -9.23
N ARG A 69 -8.68 15.45 -8.64
CA ARG A 69 -7.54 16.12 -9.25
C ARG A 69 -6.96 15.29 -10.37
N ASP A 70 -6.48 15.94 -11.40
CA ASP A 70 -5.91 15.27 -12.57
C ASP A 70 -4.54 14.67 -12.26
N LEU A 71 -4.36 13.42 -12.71
CA LEU A 71 -3.08 12.72 -12.71
C LEU A 71 -2.56 12.72 -14.14
N MET A 72 -1.36 13.27 -14.37
CA MET A 72 -0.84 13.48 -15.71
C MET A 72 0.67 13.24 -15.77
N ILE A 73 1.12 12.88 -16.98
CA ILE A 73 2.55 12.91 -17.34
C ILE A 73 2.77 13.81 -18.53
N ALA A 74 3.95 14.43 -18.59
CA ALA A 74 4.47 15.08 -19.77
C ALA A 74 5.56 14.20 -20.39
N VAL A 75 5.43 13.90 -21.67
CA VAL A 75 6.41 13.14 -22.47
C VAL A 75 7.14 14.13 -23.36
N ILE A 76 8.45 14.26 -23.15
CA ILE A 76 9.30 15.27 -23.76
C ILE A 76 10.41 14.57 -24.57
N SER A 77 10.61 14.99 -25.83
CA SER A 77 11.71 14.51 -26.66
C SER A 77 11.99 15.46 -27.84
N SER A 78 12.91 15.06 -28.73
CA SER A 78 13.08 15.75 -30.01
C SER A 78 11.81 15.63 -30.89
N GLU A 79 11.62 16.54 -31.84
CA GLU A 79 10.48 16.49 -32.78
C GLU A 79 10.43 15.17 -33.55
N GLU A 80 11.57 14.63 -33.93
CA GLU A 80 11.68 13.35 -34.63
C GLU A 80 11.16 12.20 -33.74
N ASN A 81 11.60 12.14 -32.51
CA ASN A 81 11.18 11.12 -31.56
C ASN A 81 9.69 11.23 -31.23
N VAL A 82 9.16 12.44 -31.06
CA VAL A 82 7.74 12.67 -30.76
C VAL A 82 6.85 12.27 -31.94
N LYS A 83 7.29 12.43 -33.19
CA LYS A 83 6.57 11.90 -34.37
C LYS A 83 6.53 10.38 -34.39
N ASN A 84 7.58 9.73 -33.87
CA ASN A 84 7.75 8.26 -33.87
C ASN A 84 7.44 7.61 -32.51
N LEU A 85 6.81 8.33 -31.60
CA LEU A 85 6.67 7.96 -30.19
C LEU A 85 6.06 6.57 -29.96
N GLU A 86 4.97 6.25 -30.70
CA GLU A 86 4.30 4.95 -30.62
C GLU A 86 5.21 3.81 -31.11
N SER A 87 5.97 4.02 -32.17
CA SER A 87 6.93 3.03 -32.68
C SER A 87 8.04 2.77 -31.68
N ILE A 88 8.62 3.84 -31.11
CA ILE A 88 9.68 3.75 -30.09
C ILE A 88 9.18 2.96 -28.87
N ARG A 89 7.98 3.29 -28.39
CA ARG A 89 7.36 2.60 -27.24
C ARG A 89 7.13 1.12 -27.54
N ASN A 90 6.54 0.80 -28.69
CA ASN A 90 6.25 -0.57 -29.08
C ASN A 90 7.55 -1.39 -29.28
N ASN A 91 8.59 -0.78 -29.87
CA ASN A 91 9.90 -1.41 -30.00
C ASN A 91 10.53 -1.71 -28.63
N ASN A 92 10.41 -0.77 -27.67
CA ASN A 92 10.88 -1.02 -26.31
C ASN A 92 10.22 -2.25 -25.68
N LEU A 93 8.89 -2.34 -25.78
CA LEU A 93 8.12 -3.50 -25.27
C LEU A 93 8.44 -4.80 -26.02
N ALA A 94 8.67 -4.75 -27.33
CA ALA A 94 9.08 -5.89 -28.12
C ALA A 94 10.50 -6.37 -27.79
N ASN A 95 11.43 -5.45 -27.54
CA ASN A 95 12.80 -5.77 -27.11
C ASN A 95 12.85 -6.61 -25.83
N ILE A 96 11.93 -6.37 -24.91
CA ILE A 96 11.83 -7.08 -23.63
C ILE A 96 10.83 -8.25 -23.66
N GLY A 97 10.22 -8.56 -24.82
CA GLY A 97 9.33 -9.70 -25.02
C GLY A 97 7.92 -9.57 -24.41
N ILE A 98 7.50 -8.34 -24.04
CA ILE A 98 6.12 -8.08 -23.55
C ILE A 98 5.12 -8.10 -24.69
N THR A 99 5.51 -7.56 -25.86
CA THR A 99 4.73 -7.59 -27.10
C THR A 99 5.50 -8.26 -28.22
N ASP A 100 4.78 -8.75 -29.23
CA ASP A 100 5.37 -9.14 -30.51
C ASP A 100 5.67 -7.87 -31.32
N GLY A 101 6.75 -7.85 -32.09
CA GLY A 101 7.13 -6.72 -32.93
C GLY A 101 8.60 -6.70 -33.32
N ASP A 102 8.98 -5.68 -34.05
CA ASP A 102 10.36 -5.48 -34.49
C ASP A 102 11.25 -5.06 -33.30
N LYS A 103 12.40 -5.72 -33.19
CA LYS A 103 13.42 -5.42 -32.20
C LYS A 103 14.44 -4.48 -32.78
N THR A 104 14.69 -3.35 -32.12
CA THR A 104 15.74 -2.42 -32.48
C THR A 104 16.58 -2.03 -31.29
N LYS A 105 17.90 -1.92 -31.52
CA LYS A 105 18.84 -1.49 -30.47
C LYS A 105 19.03 0.03 -30.39
N ASN A 106 18.56 0.77 -31.41
CA ASN A 106 18.83 2.20 -31.56
C ASN A 106 17.63 3.05 -31.09
N ASN A 107 16.91 2.63 -30.06
CA ASN A 107 15.89 3.46 -29.47
C ASN A 107 16.49 4.54 -28.55
N PRO A 108 15.89 5.72 -28.43
CA PRO A 108 16.22 6.64 -27.34
C PRO A 108 15.96 5.97 -25.99
N ALA A 109 16.74 6.30 -24.98
CA ALA A 109 16.52 5.83 -23.62
C ALA A 109 15.29 6.52 -23.02
N ILE A 110 14.48 5.78 -22.29
CA ILE A 110 13.28 6.31 -21.61
C ILE A 110 13.65 6.58 -20.16
N VAL A 111 13.47 7.84 -19.73
CA VAL A 111 13.72 8.31 -18.35
C VAL A 111 12.40 8.76 -17.75
N TRP A 112 12.04 8.25 -16.58
CA TRP A 112 10.87 8.68 -15.83
C TRP A 112 11.31 9.44 -14.59
N LEU A 113 10.91 10.69 -14.46
CA LEU A 113 11.13 11.56 -13.32
C LEU A 113 9.82 11.73 -12.56
N SER A 114 9.77 11.21 -11.35
CA SER A 114 8.59 11.04 -10.50
C SER A 114 8.66 12.03 -9.34
N TYR A 115 7.73 12.96 -9.23
CA TYR A 115 7.78 14.02 -8.24
C TYR A 115 6.61 13.97 -7.26
N ASN A 116 6.85 14.31 -6.01
CA ASN A 116 5.85 14.57 -4.98
C ASN A 116 4.90 13.39 -4.68
N VAL A 117 5.44 12.21 -4.52
CA VAL A 117 4.68 11.04 -4.03
C VAL A 117 4.20 11.28 -2.59
N HIS A 118 4.99 11.97 -1.77
CA HIS A 118 4.57 12.50 -0.48
C HIS A 118 4.18 13.97 -0.67
N GLY A 119 2.92 14.30 -0.41
CA GLY A 119 2.38 15.60 -0.78
C GLY A 119 3.02 16.79 -0.07
N ASN A 120 3.50 16.60 1.17
CA ASN A 120 4.19 17.64 1.94
C ASN A 120 5.70 17.78 1.64
N GLU A 121 6.24 16.91 0.78
CA GLU A 121 7.59 17.04 0.22
C GLU A 121 7.52 17.90 -1.06
N ALA A 122 7.12 19.15 -0.89
CA ALA A 122 6.51 19.95 -1.93
C ALA A 122 7.50 20.61 -2.90
N SER A 123 8.82 20.66 -2.58
CA SER A 123 9.84 21.31 -3.43
C SER A 123 10.04 20.57 -4.75
N SER A 124 9.79 19.26 -4.77
CA SER A 124 10.01 18.43 -5.94
C SER A 124 9.07 18.80 -7.10
N THR A 125 7.79 19.11 -6.84
CA THR A 125 6.88 19.60 -7.88
C THR A 125 7.34 20.94 -8.47
N GLU A 126 7.82 21.86 -7.63
CA GLU A 126 8.39 23.13 -8.11
C GLU A 126 9.59 22.86 -9.03
N ALA A 127 10.45 21.91 -8.64
CA ALA A 127 11.59 21.49 -9.46
C ALA A 127 11.15 20.87 -10.80
N SER A 128 10.02 20.14 -10.84
CA SER A 128 9.50 19.53 -12.08
C SER A 128 9.23 20.56 -13.17
N MET A 129 8.66 21.72 -12.78
CA MET A 129 8.37 22.84 -13.69
C MET A 129 9.62 23.51 -14.22
N LEU A 130 10.66 23.67 -13.38
CA LEU A 130 11.94 24.21 -13.82
C LEU A 130 12.69 23.19 -14.69
N THR A 131 12.60 21.91 -14.39
CA THR A 131 13.24 20.83 -15.15
C THR A 131 12.71 20.77 -16.58
N ILE A 132 11.37 20.78 -16.80
CA ILE A 132 10.81 20.75 -18.15
C ILE A 132 11.20 22.01 -18.94
N TYR A 133 11.18 23.18 -18.30
CA TYR A 133 11.61 24.42 -18.94
C TYR A 133 13.06 24.35 -19.42
N LYS A 134 14.00 23.93 -18.55
CA LYS A 134 15.42 23.81 -18.89
C LYS A 134 15.72 22.74 -19.94
N LEU A 135 14.99 21.62 -19.94
CA LEU A 135 15.10 20.60 -20.99
C LEU A 135 14.79 21.20 -22.37
N LEU A 136 13.75 22.03 -22.47
CA LEU A 136 13.28 22.61 -23.72
C LEU A 136 14.07 23.85 -24.17
N THR A 137 14.80 24.51 -23.27
CA THR A 137 15.51 25.76 -23.58
C THR A 137 17.04 25.61 -23.59
N GLU A 138 17.57 24.82 -22.63
CA GLU A 138 19.02 24.74 -22.41
C GLU A 138 19.59 23.36 -22.78
N LYS A 139 18.78 22.28 -22.79
CA LYS A 139 19.26 20.89 -22.91
C LYS A 139 18.64 20.14 -24.09
N GLN A 140 18.19 20.82 -25.12
CA GLN A 140 17.53 20.21 -26.29
C GLN A 140 18.35 19.11 -26.96
N GLU A 141 19.67 19.18 -26.94
CA GLU A 141 20.55 18.17 -27.51
C GLU A 141 20.36 16.79 -26.82
N TRP A 142 20.09 16.77 -25.51
CA TRP A 142 19.90 15.54 -24.79
C TRP A 142 18.60 14.81 -25.20
N LEU A 143 17.62 15.56 -25.68
CA LEU A 143 16.33 15.03 -26.13
C LEU A 143 16.44 14.23 -27.45
N LYS A 144 17.54 14.29 -28.17
CA LYS A 144 17.73 13.47 -29.37
C LYS A 144 17.82 11.98 -29.05
N ASN A 145 18.47 11.62 -27.93
CA ASN A 145 18.69 10.25 -27.53
C ASN A 145 17.87 9.82 -26.32
N THR A 146 16.97 10.71 -25.84
CA THR A 146 16.12 10.39 -24.70
C THR A 146 14.65 10.73 -24.94
N ILE A 147 13.77 9.96 -24.33
CA ILE A 147 12.40 10.33 -24.04
C ILE A 147 12.34 10.56 -22.53
N VAL A 148 12.04 11.78 -22.12
CA VAL A 148 11.88 12.13 -20.70
C VAL A 148 10.40 12.17 -20.39
N ILE A 149 9.98 11.41 -19.38
CA ILE A 149 8.62 11.41 -18.85
C ILE A 149 8.70 12.12 -17.50
N ILE A 150 7.96 13.19 -17.33
CA ILE A 150 7.82 13.91 -16.08
C ILE A 150 6.42 13.67 -15.53
N ASP A 151 6.34 13.08 -14.35
CA ASP A 151 5.12 12.97 -13.52
C ASP A 151 5.23 14.05 -12.43
N PRO A 152 4.62 15.24 -12.62
CA PRO A 152 4.94 16.41 -11.81
C PRO A 152 4.41 16.37 -10.40
N CYS A 153 3.39 15.55 -10.14
CA CYS A 153 2.77 15.42 -8.83
C CYS A 153 1.96 14.13 -8.72
N LEU A 154 2.55 13.11 -8.08
CA LEU A 154 1.91 11.81 -7.90
C LEU A 154 0.80 11.83 -6.86
N ASN A 155 0.88 12.75 -5.91
CA ASN A 155 -0.06 12.88 -4.80
C ASN A 155 -0.66 14.30 -4.72
N PRO A 156 -1.53 14.66 -5.68
CA PRO A 156 -2.14 16.00 -5.69
C PRO A 156 -2.99 16.28 -4.46
N ASP A 157 -3.66 15.28 -3.88
CA ASP A 157 -4.53 15.45 -2.72
C ASP A 157 -3.71 15.80 -1.47
N GLY A 158 -2.59 15.08 -1.26
CA GLY A 158 -1.67 15.37 -0.18
C GLY A 158 -0.97 16.71 -0.35
N ARG A 159 -0.52 17.03 -1.59
CA ARG A 159 0.10 18.32 -1.90
C ARG A 159 -0.81 19.51 -1.59
N ASP A 160 -2.03 19.50 -2.11
CA ASP A 160 -2.95 20.61 -1.90
C ASP A 160 -3.37 20.74 -0.43
N ARG A 161 -3.42 19.61 0.33
CA ARG A 161 -3.64 19.65 1.77
C ARG A 161 -2.52 20.42 2.46
N TYR A 162 -1.26 20.13 2.15
CA TYR A 162 -0.09 20.81 2.70
C TYR A 162 -0.04 22.29 2.25
N VAL A 163 -0.13 22.56 0.95
CA VAL A 163 0.03 23.91 0.40
C VAL A 163 -1.07 24.85 0.90
N ASN A 164 -2.32 24.38 0.99
CA ASN A 164 -3.42 25.20 1.52
C ASN A 164 -3.22 25.52 2.99
N TRP A 165 -2.88 24.53 3.82
CA TRP A 165 -2.55 24.74 5.22
C TRP A 165 -1.39 25.71 5.39
N PHE A 166 -0.29 25.55 4.64
CA PHE A 166 0.86 26.43 4.70
C PHE A 166 0.48 27.86 4.38
N ASN A 167 -0.26 28.10 3.30
CA ASN A 167 -0.69 29.42 2.88
C ASN A 167 -1.65 30.11 3.88
N GLU A 168 -2.42 29.34 4.67
CA GLU A 168 -3.28 29.86 5.73
C GLU A 168 -2.49 30.20 7.00
N THR A 169 -1.34 29.58 7.22
CA THR A 169 -0.60 29.64 8.50
C THR A 169 0.66 30.49 8.42
N ALA A 170 1.29 30.55 7.25
CA ALA A 170 2.58 31.18 7.05
C ALA A 170 2.54 32.70 7.21
N SER A 171 3.57 33.26 7.82
CA SER A 171 3.81 34.68 7.93
C SER A 171 4.27 35.29 6.59
N LYS A 172 4.07 36.61 6.40
CA LYS A 172 4.63 37.38 5.27
C LYS A 172 5.44 38.57 5.80
N PRO A 173 6.79 38.56 5.69
CA PRO A 173 7.64 37.48 5.15
C PRO A 173 7.57 36.23 6.04
N TYR A 174 7.97 35.06 5.45
CA TYR A 174 7.98 33.80 6.18
C TYR A 174 8.95 33.82 7.36
N ASN A 175 8.72 32.99 8.36
CA ASN A 175 9.51 32.94 9.58
C ASN A 175 10.40 31.70 9.59
N THR A 176 11.72 31.87 9.67
CA THR A 176 12.69 30.77 9.67
C THR A 176 12.80 30.01 11.01
N SER A 177 12.14 30.49 12.08
CA SER A 177 12.17 29.85 13.39
C SER A 177 11.32 28.58 13.41
N ARG A 178 11.89 27.47 13.83
CA ARG A 178 11.18 26.19 13.99
C ARG A 178 9.98 26.23 14.94
N GLN A 179 9.90 27.28 15.76
CA GLN A 179 8.78 27.47 16.69
C GLN A 179 7.56 28.10 16.02
N ALA A 180 7.72 28.62 14.80
CA ALA A 180 6.61 29.19 14.05
C ALA A 180 5.61 28.10 13.62
N SER A 181 4.32 28.45 13.64
CA SER A 181 3.24 27.53 13.31
C SER A 181 3.31 26.98 11.87
N GLU A 182 3.91 27.72 10.95
CA GLU A 182 4.14 27.32 9.56
C GLU A 182 5.13 26.15 9.40
N HIS A 183 5.79 25.70 10.49
CA HIS A 183 6.69 24.54 10.54
C HIS A 183 6.11 23.36 11.32
N SER A 184 4.83 23.43 11.72
CA SER A 184 4.15 22.41 12.52
C SER A 184 2.85 21.98 11.85
N GLU A 185 2.97 21.10 10.87
CA GLU A 185 1.83 20.60 10.11
C GLU A 185 0.86 19.81 11.02
N PRO A 186 -0.44 20.11 11.00
CA PRO A 186 -1.42 19.42 11.84
C PRO A 186 -1.74 18.02 11.31
N TRP A 187 -2.26 17.15 12.20
CA TRP A 187 -2.84 15.89 11.79
C TRP A 187 -3.91 16.10 10.69
N PRO A 188 -3.99 15.31 9.62
CA PRO A 188 -3.23 14.08 9.34
C PRO A 188 -1.90 14.28 8.60
N GLY A 189 -1.54 15.53 8.28
CA GLY A 189 -0.41 15.89 7.43
C GLY A 189 -0.68 15.72 5.93
N GLY A 190 0.17 16.33 5.10
CA GLY A 190 0.09 16.26 3.64
C GLY A 190 0.86 15.09 3.03
N ARG A 191 1.64 14.33 3.82
CA ARG A 191 2.41 13.19 3.32
C ARG A 191 1.54 12.17 2.57
N PRO A 192 0.43 11.65 3.17
CA PRO A 192 -0.39 10.63 2.53
C PRO A 192 -1.40 11.21 1.53
N ASN A 193 -2.01 10.30 0.72
CA ASN A 193 -3.09 10.66 -0.20
C ASN A 193 -4.43 10.97 0.52
N HIS A 194 -5.55 10.97 -0.22
CA HIS A 194 -6.89 11.19 0.34
C HIS A 194 -7.22 10.22 1.47
N TYR A 195 -7.06 8.92 1.25
CA TYR A 195 -7.32 7.87 2.25
C TYR A 195 -6.18 7.67 3.24
N LEU A 196 -5.26 8.59 3.31
CA LEU A 196 -4.11 8.58 4.22
C LEU A 196 -3.19 7.36 4.02
N PHE A 197 -3.01 6.92 2.77
CA PHE A 197 -1.99 5.92 2.40
C PHE A 197 -0.68 6.60 2.00
N ASP A 198 0.42 5.98 2.40
CA ASP A 198 1.73 6.30 1.86
C ASP A 198 1.86 5.68 0.46
N LEU A 199 1.79 6.49 -0.58
CA LEU A 199 1.87 6.03 -1.96
C LEU A 199 3.25 5.46 -2.33
N ASN A 200 4.30 5.80 -1.56
CA ASN A 200 5.63 5.17 -1.66
C ASN A 200 5.72 3.84 -0.90
N ARG A 201 4.60 3.27 -0.51
CA ARG A 201 4.45 1.91 0.04
C ARG A 201 3.43 1.08 -0.73
N ASP A 202 2.89 1.63 -1.83
CA ASP A 202 1.75 1.03 -2.55
C ASP A 202 2.07 0.54 -3.97
N TRP A 203 3.30 0.74 -4.48
CA TRP A 203 3.66 0.37 -5.85
C TRP A 203 3.39 -1.10 -6.20
N ALA A 204 3.81 -2.04 -5.35
CA ALA A 204 3.59 -3.47 -5.59
C ALA A 204 2.18 -3.93 -5.22
N TRP A 205 1.50 -3.22 -4.33
CA TRP A 205 0.18 -3.62 -3.81
C TRP A 205 -0.97 -3.02 -4.58
N ALA A 206 -0.76 -1.85 -5.18
CA ALA A 206 -1.72 -1.16 -6.05
C ALA A 206 -3.12 -1.06 -5.40
N THR A 207 -3.16 -0.68 -4.13
CA THR A 207 -4.41 -0.57 -3.37
C THR A 207 -5.10 0.77 -3.62
N GLN A 208 -4.34 1.81 -3.98
CA GLN A 208 -4.83 3.17 -4.18
C GLN A 208 -5.02 3.48 -5.67
N ILE A 209 -6.01 4.33 -5.99
CA ILE A 209 -6.36 4.67 -7.38
C ILE A 209 -5.20 5.35 -8.12
N GLU A 210 -4.43 6.17 -7.42
CA GLU A 210 -3.25 6.85 -7.96
C GLU A 210 -2.24 5.82 -8.45
N THR A 211 -1.93 4.81 -7.65
CA THR A 211 -1.01 3.72 -8.01
C THR A 211 -1.58 2.84 -9.12
N GLN A 212 -2.86 2.46 -9.03
CA GLN A 212 -3.50 1.60 -10.04
C GLN A 212 -3.48 2.23 -11.44
N THR A 213 -3.71 3.53 -11.53
CA THR A 213 -3.71 4.25 -12.80
C THR A 213 -2.28 4.50 -13.30
N ARG A 214 -1.35 4.83 -12.41
CA ARG A 214 0.06 5.00 -12.72
C ARG A 214 0.72 3.72 -13.25
N ILE A 215 0.49 2.57 -12.62
CA ILE A 215 1.04 1.28 -13.09
C ILE A 215 0.58 0.96 -14.50
N LYS A 216 -0.66 1.30 -14.89
CA LYS A 216 -1.15 1.09 -16.26
C LYS A 216 -0.32 1.88 -17.28
N VAL A 217 -0.04 3.15 -17.00
CA VAL A 217 0.79 3.97 -17.90
C VAL A 217 2.26 3.59 -17.80
N TYR A 218 2.76 3.24 -16.62
CA TYR A 218 4.11 2.73 -16.43
C TYR A 218 4.38 1.47 -17.27
N ASN A 219 3.47 0.52 -17.27
CA ASN A 219 3.54 -0.70 -18.09
C ASN A 219 3.53 -0.46 -19.61
N LYS A 220 2.98 0.67 -20.06
CA LYS A 220 3.04 1.06 -21.48
C LYS A 220 4.44 1.57 -21.88
N TRP A 221 5.15 2.17 -20.94
CA TRP A 221 6.44 2.81 -21.21
C TRP A 221 7.64 1.96 -20.83
N MET A 222 7.61 1.29 -19.68
CA MET A 222 8.71 0.47 -19.15
C MET A 222 10.04 1.23 -19.24
N PRO A 223 10.26 2.27 -18.42
CA PRO A 223 11.41 3.14 -18.53
C PRO A 223 12.73 2.44 -18.19
N HIS A 224 13.84 2.90 -18.78
CA HIS A 224 15.19 2.42 -18.49
C HIS A 224 15.77 3.02 -17.21
N ILE A 225 15.37 4.25 -16.87
CA ILE A 225 15.73 4.95 -15.63
C ILE A 225 14.47 5.49 -14.99
N HIS A 226 14.37 5.35 -13.67
CA HIS A 226 13.29 5.93 -12.86
C HIS A 226 13.90 6.63 -11.65
N VAL A 227 13.49 7.87 -11.41
CA VAL A 227 13.87 8.63 -10.21
C VAL A 227 12.62 9.04 -9.46
N ASP A 228 12.62 8.80 -8.15
CA ASP A 228 11.59 9.26 -7.20
C ASP A 228 12.18 10.38 -6.33
N PHE A 229 11.58 11.58 -6.39
CA PHE A 229 12.08 12.78 -5.71
C PHE A 229 11.36 13.01 -4.40
N HIS A 230 12.13 13.02 -3.32
CA HIS A 230 11.67 13.04 -1.93
C HIS A 230 12.29 14.17 -1.09
N GLU A 231 11.78 14.32 0.13
CA GLU A 231 12.41 15.15 1.15
C GLU A 231 12.61 14.38 2.46
N GLN A 232 13.78 14.55 3.07
CA GLN A 232 14.15 14.03 4.39
C GLN A 232 14.26 15.15 5.45
N GLY A 233 14.74 14.84 6.65
CA GLY A 233 14.85 15.82 7.75
C GLY A 233 15.62 17.08 7.37
N ILE A 234 15.25 18.22 7.96
CA ILE A 234 15.79 19.54 7.61
C ILE A 234 17.29 19.74 7.86
N ASN A 235 17.92 18.86 8.64
CA ASN A 235 19.35 18.89 8.96
C ASN A 235 20.18 17.96 8.07
N GLU A 236 19.56 17.20 7.19
CA GLU A 236 20.26 16.20 6.40
C GLU A 236 20.83 16.82 5.12
N PRO A 237 22.05 16.44 4.70
CA PRO A 237 22.57 16.75 3.37
C PRO A 237 21.71 16.11 2.28
N TYR A 238 21.90 16.50 1.03
CA TYR A 238 21.21 15.87 -0.10
C TYR A 238 21.63 14.40 -0.26
N TYR A 239 20.67 13.52 -0.59
CA TYR A 239 20.97 12.14 -0.93
C TYR A 239 20.67 11.84 -2.39
N PHE A 240 21.55 11.10 -3.04
CA PHE A 240 21.35 10.47 -4.34
C PHE A 240 22.07 9.12 -4.43
N ALA A 241 21.67 8.31 -5.43
CA ALA A 241 22.26 7.00 -5.67
C ALA A 241 23.81 7.04 -5.76
N PRO A 242 24.50 5.93 -5.50
CA PRO A 242 23.98 4.59 -5.32
C PRO A 242 23.38 4.32 -3.94
N ALA A 243 22.43 3.39 -3.91
CA ALA A 243 21.71 2.99 -2.71
C ALA A 243 22.58 2.21 -1.71
N ALA A 244 22.07 2.05 -0.46
CA ALA A 244 22.66 1.21 0.57
C ALA A 244 22.31 -0.28 0.38
N GLU A 245 23.08 -1.17 1.01
CA GLU A 245 22.67 -2.56 1.27
C GLU A 245 21.50 -2.57 2.30
N PRO A 246 20.58 -3.58 2.25
CA PRO A 246 20.64 -4.75 1.37
C PRO A 246 20.04 -4.52 -0.02
N PHE A 247 20.56 -5.28 -0.97
CA PHE A 247 19.97 -5.44 -2.30
C PHE A 247 19.29 -6.79 -2.43
N HIS A 248 18.16 -6.83 -3.10
CA HIS A 248 17.57 -8.10 -3.53
C HIS A 248 18.42 -8.75 -4.64
N GLU A 249 18.58 -10.08 -4.61
CA GLU A 249 19.47 -10.81 -5.51
C GLU A 249 19.11 -10.75 -7.01
N ILE A 250 17.93 -10.23 -7.38
CA ILE A 250 17.58 -10.02 -8.80
C ILE A 250 18.16 -8.72 -9.36
N ILE A 251 18.59 -7.80 -8.51
CA ILE A 251 19.22 -6.54 -8.94
C ILE A 251 20.59 -6.90 -9.51
N THR A 252 20.76 -6.57 -10.77
CA THR A 252 21.97 -6.94 -11.51
C THR A 252 23.17 -6.08 -11.13
N ASP A 253 24.38 -6.59 -11.33
CA ASP A 253 25.61 -5.81 -11.16
C ASP A 253 25.60 -4.57 -12.04
N TRP A 254 25.08 -4.68 -13.28
CA TRP A 254 24.89 -3.55 -14.18
C TRP A 254 24.05 -2.42 -13.58
N GLN A 255 22.91 -2.77 -12.98
CA GLN A 255 22.03 -1.75 -12.36
C GLN A 255 22.77 -1.03 -11.22
N ARG A 256 23.50 -1.77 -10.39
CA ARG A 256 24.29 -1.20 -9.28
C ARG A 256 25.46 -0.33 -9.79
N ASP A 257 26.20 -0.82 -10.77
CA ASP A 257 27.33 -0.09 -11.35
C ASP A 257 26.88 1.19 -12.04
N PHE A 258 25.75 1.16 -12.75
CA PHE A 258 25.23 2.35 -13.42
C PHE A 258 24.66 3.39 -12.44
N GLN A 259 24.10 2.97 -11.29
CA GLN A 259 23.80 3.90 -10.20
C GLN A 259 25.06 4.64 -9.70
N ILE A 260 26.20 3.96 -9.63
CA ILE A 260 27.48 4.58 -9.26
C ILE A 260 27.89 5.63 -10.31
N GLU A 261 27.72 5.34 -11.59
CA GLU A 261 28.06 6.29 -12.66
C GLU A 261 27.14 7.53 -12.65
N ILE A 262 25.84 7.34 -12.42
CA ILE A 262 24.91 8.46 -12.22
C ILE A 262 25.27 9.26 -10.97
N GLY A 263 25.61 8.58 -9.87
CA GLY A 263 26.03 9.23 -8.62
C GLY A 263 27.28 10.08 -8.80
N LYS A 264 28.28 9.61 -9.53
CA LYS A 264 29.47 10.41 -9.85
C LYS A 264 29.14 11.65 -10.69
N ASN A 265 28.15 11.52 -11.61
CA ASN A 265 27.73 12.68 -12.39
C ASN A 265 26.98 13.71 -11.56
N ASN A 266 26.12 13.25 -10.63
CA ASN A 266 25.47 14.14 -9.66
C ASN A 266 26.51 14.82 -8.75
N ALA A 267 27.45 14.05 -8.20
CA ALA A 267 28.53 14.57 -7.35
C ALA A 267 29.31 15.70 -8.03
N LYS A 268 29.62 15.56 -9.32
CA LYS A 268 30.32 16.62 -10.08
C LYS A 268 29.57 17.96 -9.96
N TYR A 269 28.25 17.98 -10.17
CA TYR A 269 27.47 19.21 -10.12
C TYR A 269 27.32 19.74 -8.69
N PHE A 270 27.23 18.87 -7.71
CA PHE A 270 27.11 19.22 -6.30
C PHE A 270 28.46 19.80 -5.78
N ASP A 271 29.58 19.18 -6.15
CA ASP A 271 30.94 19.65 -5.80
C ASP A 271 31.22 21.03 -6.41
N GLU A 272 30.85 21.25 -7.70
CA GLU A 272 31.00 22.53 -8.39
C GLU A 272 30.24 23.66 -7.69
N ASN A 273 29.13 23.36 -7.01
CA ASN A 273 28.31 24.32 -6.28
C ASN A 273 28.57 24.33 -4.76
N GLY A 274 29.45 23.46 -4.26
CA GLY A 274 29.75 23.36 -2.82
C GLY A 274 28.60 22.81 -1.96
N TRP A 275 27.68 22.03 -2.55
CA TRP A 275 26.56 21.44 -1.84
C TRP A 275 26.95 20.09 -1.21
N LEU A 276 26.53 19.88 0.05
CA LEU A 276 26.78 18.63 0.76
C LEU A 276 25.80 17.54 0.31
N TYR A 277 26.32 16.32 0.20
CA TYR A 277 25.55 15.13 -0.15
C TYR A 277 26.13 13.87 0.48
N PHE A 278 25.34 12.79 0.46
CA PHE A 278 25.80 11.46 0.82
C PHE A 278 25.17 10.39 -0.09
N THR A 279 25.77 9.19 -0.08
CA THR A 279 25.34 8.03 -0.86
C THR A 279 25.58 6.77 -0.02
N ARG A 280 24.98 5.63 -0.40
CA ARG A 280 25.23 4.30 0.20
C ARG A 280 24.84 4.17 1.68
N GLU A 281 23.97 5.03 2.15
CA GLU A 281 23.50 5.01 3.53
C GLU A 281 21.99 5.12 3.58
N ARG A 282 21.35 4.50 4.58
CA ARG A 282 19.91 4.50 4.92
C ARG A 282 19.00 3.85 3.88
N PHE A 283 18.98 4.32 2.64
CA PHE A 283 18.01 3.94 1.63
C PHE A 283 18.50 2.70 0.87
N ASP A 284 17.86 1.55 1.16
CA ASP A 284 18.12 0.26 0.51
C ASP A 284 17.18 0.00 -0.68
N LEU A 285 17.48 -1.04 -1.47
CA LEU A 285 16.65 -1.50 -2.58
C LEU A 285 16.17 -2.93 -2.34
N PHE A 286 15.41 -3.12 -1.28
CA PHE A 286 14.95 -4.45 -0.88
C PHE A 286 13.42 -4.59 -0.89
N TYR A 287 12.68 -3.69 -0.22
CA TYR A 287 11.22 -3.76 -0.17
C TYR A 287 10.58 -3.41 -1.53
N PRO A 288 9.70 -4.28 -2.11
CA PRO A 288 9.28 -4.17 -3.51
C PRO A 288 8.29 -3.03 -3.82
N SER A 289 7.88 -2.28 -2.85
CA SER A 289 6.77 -1.31 -3.03
C SER A 289 7.18 0.15 -2.86
N TYR A 290 8.48 0.44 -3.05
CA TYR A 290 9.01 1.81 -3.17
C TYR A 290 9.04 2.29 -4.62
N GLY A 291 9.06 3.62 -4.80
CA GLY A 291 9.17 4.26 -6.11
C GLY A 291 10.52 4.11 -6.81
N ASP A 292 11.53 3.61 -6.14
CA ASP A 292 12.83 3.24 -6.73
C ASP A 292 12.97 1.72 -6.91
N THR A 293 12.56 0.95 -5.90
CA THR A 293 12.77 -0.51 -5.88
C THR A 293 11.81 -1.24 -6.81
N TYR A 294 10.52 -0.86 -6.87
CA TYR A 294 9.59 -1.44 -7.83
C TYR A 294 10.05 -1.24 -9.29
N PRO A 295 10.43 -0.03 -9.74
CA PRO A 295 11.04 0.17 -11.04
C PRO A 295 12.30 -0.67 -11.26
N THR A 296 13.15 -0.82 -10.24
CA THR A 296 14.38 -1.63 -10.34
C THR A 296 14.03 -3.10 -10.58
N TYR A 297 12.99 -3.63 -9.94
CA TYR A 297 12.48 -4.99 -10.16
C TYR A 297 11.76 -5.16 -11.50
N MET A 298 11.40 -4.05 -12.13
CA MET A 298 10.87 -3.97 -13.49
C MET A 298 11.96 -3.64 -14.53
N GLY A 299 13.24 -3.74 -14.15
CA GLY A 299 14.39 -3.62 -15.04
C GLY A 299 15.02 -2.23 -15.15
N ALA A 300 14.38 -1.20 -14.61
CA ALA A 300 14.93 0.15 -14.64
C ALA A 300 16.16 0.32 -13.72
N ILE A 301 16.91 1.37 -13.93
CA ILE A 301 17.81 1.92 -12.90
C ILE A 301 16.93 2.80 -12.00
N GLY A 302 16.38 2.21 -10.94
CA GLY A 302 15.51 2.91 -9.98
C GLY A 302 16.34 3.62 -8.92
N MET A 303 15.98 4.85 -8.58
CA MET A 303 16.72 5.68 -7.63
C MET A 303 15.78 6.57 -6.84
N THR A 304 16.10 6.79 -5.58
CA THR A 304 15.53 7.84 -4.74
C THR A 304 16.52 9.00 -4.62
N TYR A 305 16.01 10.23 -4.70
CA TYR A 305 16.74 11.45 -4.40
C TYR A 305 16.04 12.18 -3.24
N GLU A 306 16.81 12.49 -2.19
CA GLU A 306 16.26 13.07 -0.96
C GLU A 306 16.86 14.45 -0.71
N GLN A 307 16.00 15.45 -0.66
CA GLN A 307 16.34 16.81 -0.25
C GLN A 307 15.95 17.03 1.21
N ALA A 308 16.67 17.83 1.96
CA ALA A 308 16.21 18.29 3.27
C ALA A 308 14.91 19.10 3.16
N GLY A 309 13.98 18.91 4.10
CA GLY A 309 12.72 19.68 4.09
C GLY A 309 11.55 19.01 4.80
N HIS A 310 11.05 17.93 4.25
CA HIS A 310 10.07 17.00 4.82
C HIS A 310 8.84 17.68 5.47
N GLY A 311 8.13 18.53 4.72
CA GLY A 311 6.91 19.20 5.21
C GLY A 311 7.15 20.28 6.29
N MET A 312 8.33 20.30 6.91
CA MET A 312 8.68 21.28 7.96
C MET A 312 9.29 22.55 7.39
N ALA A 313 10.03 22.48 6.27
CA ALA A 313 10.84 23.60 5.84
C ALA A 313 10.06 24.81 5.30
N GLY A 314 8.80 24.64 4.87
CA GLY A 314 8.01 25.75 4.35
C GLY A 314 8.71 26.46 3.18
N LEU A 315 8.70 27.79 3.17
CA LEU A 315 9.47 28.59 2.20
C LEU A 315 10.94 28.76 2.62
N GLY A 316 11.24 28.67 3.93
CA GLY A 316 12.58 28.70 4.46
C GLY A 316 12.61 28.43 5.96
N ILE A 317 13.63 27.70 6.43
CA ILE A 317 13.81 27.31 7.83
C ILE A 317 15.29 27.38 8.20
N LEU A 318 15.58 27.74 9.44
CA LEU A 318 16.95 27.70 9.98
C LEU A 318 17.23 26.28 10.49
N ASN A 319 18.25 25.62 9.92
CA ASN A 319 18.68 24.28 10.38
C ASN A 319 19.56 24.35 11.64
N ASP A 320 19.98 23.20 12.21
CA ASP A 320 20.80 23.15 13.42
C ASP A 320 22.22 23.68 13.25
N GLU A 321 22.69 23.76 12.01
CA GLU A 321 24.00 24.35 11.69
C GLU A 321 23.94 25.89 11.49
N GLY A 322 22.76 26.47 11.65
CA GLY A 322 22.54 27.92 11.48
C GLY A 322 22.47 28.35 10.00
N VAL A 323 22.22 27.42 9.08
CA VAL A 323 22.03 27.68 7.66
C VAL A 323 20.54 27.80 7.37
N GLU A 324 20.13 28.85 6.68
CA GLU A 324 18.77 28.98 6.16
C GLU A 324 18.60 28.08 4.93
N LEU A 325 17.66 27.13 5.02
CA LEU A 325 17.28 26.23 3.93
C LEU A 325 16.01 26.76 3.27
N THR A 326 16.14 27.34 2.08
CA THR A 326 15.03 27.94 1.33
C THR A 326 14.36 26.92 0.36
N LEU A 327 13.13 27.23 -0.07
CA LEU A 327 12.48 26.47 -1.14
C LEU A 327 13.24 26.60 -2.47
N VAL A 328 13.90 27.74 -2.73
CA VAL A 328 14.73 27.95 -3.91
C VAL A 328 15.94 27.01 -3.93
N ASP A 329 16.62 26.81 -2.79
CA ASP A 329 17.75 25.85 -2.68
C ASP A 329 17.25 24.44 -2.99
N ARG A 330 16.17 24.04 -2.37
CA ARG A 330 15.59 22.67 -2.49
C ARG A 330 15.17 22.34 -3.92
N LEU A 331 14.43 23.24 -4.59
CA LEU A 331 14.03 23.02 -5.99
C LEU A 331 15.23 23.06 -6.96
N THR A 332 16.26 23.82 -6.63
CA THR A 332 17.49 23.91 -7.44
C THR A 332 18.28 22.62 -7.38
N HIS A 333 18.43 22.04 -6.19
CA HIS A 333 19.11 20.75 -6.01
C HIS A 333 18.39 19.63 -6.78
N HIS A 334 17.06 19.53 -6.64
CA HIS A 334 16.26 18.54 -7.37
C HIS A 334 16.30 18.73 -8.90
N THR A 335 16.22 19.98 -9.36
CA THR A 335 16.35 20.28 -10.79
C THR A 335 17.71 19.84 -11.32
N THR A 336 18.79 20.12 -10.58
CA THR A 336 20.16 19.78 -10.96
C THR A 336 20.35 18.26 -11.05
N SER A 337 19.94 17.50 -10.04
CA SER A 337 20.05 16.03 -10.05
C SER A 337 19.17 15.38 -11.12
N GLY A 338 17.96 15.90 -11.35
CA GLY A 338 17.09 15.43 -12.43
C GLY A 338 17.71 15.62 -13.81
N LEU A 339 18.25 16.82 -14.09
CA LEU A 339 18.95 17.11 -15.36
C LEU A 339 20.22 16.27 -15.51
N ALA A 340 21.03 16.11 -14.47
CA ALA A 340 22.23 15.28 -14.49
C ALA A 340 21.91 13.81 -14.79
N THR A 341 20.76 13.31 -14.34
CA THR A 341 20.27 11.96 -14.68
C THR A 341 19.91 11.85 -16.15
N VAL A 342 19.20 12.82 -16.73
CA VAL A 342 18.88 12.86 -18.17
C VAL A 342 20.14 12.94 -19.02
N GLU A 343 21.16 13.68 -18.58
CA GLU A 343 22.46 13.73 -19.22
C GLU A 343 23.10 12.33 -19.33
N MET A 344 23.07 11.56 -18.25
CA MET A 344 23.63 10.21 -18.23
C MET A 344 22.84 9.24 -19.13
N ALA A 345 21.52 9.39 -19.18
CA ALA A 345 20.69 8.63 -20.10
C ALA A 345 21.00 8.95 -21.58
N HIS A 346 21.16 10.24 -21.90
CA HIS A 346 21.54 10.68 -23.24
C HIS A 346 22.87 10.09 -23.70
N LYS A 347 23.87 10.10 -22.83
CA LYS A 347 25.23 9.59 -23.13
C LYS A 347 25.26 8.06 -23.28
N ASN A 348 24.35 7.35 -22.67
CA ASN A 348 24.38 5.88 -22.55
C ASN A 348 23.12 5.18 -23.12
N ALA A 349 22.38 5.83 -24.01
CA ALA A 349 21.09 5.33 -24.50
C ALA A 349 21.17 3.92 -25.10
N GLU A 350 22.18 3.63 -25.94
CA GLU A 350 22.39 2.30 -26.52
C GLU A 350 22.64 1.23 -25.45
N LYS A 351 23.53 1.53 -24.49
CA LYS A 351 23.87 0.60 -23.41
C LYS A 351 22.68 0.31 -22.49
N LEU A 352 21.91 1.34 -22.18
CA LEU A 352 20.67 1.21 -21.41
C LEU A 352 19.69 0.27 -22.11
N ASN A 353 19.44 0.43 -23.41
CA ASN A 353 18.58 -0.46 -24.18
C ASN A 353 19.08 -1.92 -24.18
N GLU A 354 20.40 -2.12 -24.35
CA GLU A 354 21.00 -3.45 -24.35
C GLU A 354 20.82 -4.17 -23.01
N GLU A 355 21.19 -3.52 -21.91
CA GLU A 355 21.16 -4.11 -20.58
C GLU A 355 19.71 -4.30 -20.05
N PHE A 356 18.82 -3.37 -20.40
CA PHE A 356 17.40 -3.50 -20.11
C PHE A 356 16.81 -4.75 -20.77
N ALA A 357 17.12 -5.00 -22.05
CA ALA A 357 16.68 -6.22 -22.73
C ALA A 357 17.28 -7.49 -22.08
N LYS A 358 18.55 -7.44 -21.63
CA LYS A 358 19.18 -8.57 -20.91
C LYS A 358 18.48 -8.90 -19.60
N PHE A 359 18.03 -7.91 -18.84
CA PHE A 359 17.32 -8.11 -17.58
C PHE A 359 16.09 -9.01 -17.74
N PHE A 360 15.31 -8.83 -18.82
CA PHE A 360 14.09 -9.60 -19.11
C PHE A 360 14.39 -11.00 -19.70
N ASN A 361 15.61 -11.27 -20.11
CA ASN A 361 16.05 -12.57 -20.59
C ASN A 361 16.54 -13.52 -19.47
N ASN A 362 16.48 -13.09 -18.21
CA ASN A 362 16.84 -13.94 -17.07
C ASN A 362 15.88 -15.12 -16.96
N LYS A 363 16.40 -16.35 -16.95
CA LYS A 363 15.66 -17.60 -16.77
C LYS A 363 16.21 -18.46 -15.64
N ASN A 364 17.16 -17.94 -14.88
CA ASN A 364 17.82 -18.69 -13.82
C ASN A 364 17.10 -18.56 -12.49
N PHE A 365 15.87 -19.08 -12.42
CA PHE A 365 15.08 -19.11 -11.19
C PHE A 365 15.13 -20.49 -10.52
N LYS A 366 15.27 -20.52 -9.20
CA LYS A 366 15.18 -21.73 -8.39
C LYS A 366 13.79 -22.37 -8.50
N TYR A 367 12.76 -21.53 -8.34
CA TYR A 367 11.37 -21.95 -8.51
C TYR A 367 10.88 -21.49 -9.88
N LYS A 368 10.35 -22.44 -10.65
CA LYS A 368 9.85 -22.20 -12.00
C LYS A 368 8.37 -21.89 -12.03
N SER A 369 7.62 -22.40 -11.05
CA SER A 369 6.17 -22.19 -10.96
C SER A 369 5.73 -22.09 -9.50
N TYR A 370 4.78 -21.21 -9.25
CA TYR A 370 4.06 -21.09 -7.98
C TYR A 370 2.63 -21.55 -8.21
N ILE A 371 2.17 -22.51 -7.42
CA ILE A 371 0.81 -23.05 -7.47
C ILE A 371 0.09 -22.62 -6.21
N LEU A 372 -1.10 -22.04 -6.38
CA LEU A 372 -1.86 -21.41 -5.29
C LEU A 372 -3.27 -21.97 -5.26
N GLN A 373 -3.70 -22.36 -4.04
CA GLN A 373 -5.01 -22.95 -3.76
C GLN A 373 -5.72 -22.08 -2.72
N GLY A 374 -7.01 -21.86 -2.88
CA GLY A 374 -7.83 -21.06 -1.96
C GLY A 374 -9.27 -20.95 -2.41
N SER A 375 -10.05 -20.16 -1.68
CA SER A 375 -11.39 -19.80 -2.16
C SER A 375 -11.31 -19.08 -3.51
N LYS A 376 -12.38 -19.19 -4.29
CA LYS A 376 -12.45 -18.49 -5.59
C LYS A 376 -12.20 -16.99 -5.43
N ASP A 377 -12.75 -16.38 -4.42
CA ASP A 377 -12.65 -14.94 -4.18
C ASP A 377 -11.22 -14.51 -3.85
N LYS A 378 -10.47 -15.30 -3.05
CA LYS A 378 -9.04 -15.04 -2.78
C LYS A 378 -8.21 -15.16 -4.06
N ILE A 379 -8.48 -16.18 -4.88
CA ILE A 379 -7.80 -16.39 -6.17
C ILE A 379 -8.12 -15.27 -7.15
N ASP A 380 -9.38 -14.85 -7.26
CA ASP A 380 -9.78 -13.76 -8.16
C ASP A 380 -9.20 -12.40 -7.74
N ARG A 381 -9.07 -12.14 -6.45
CA ARG A 381 -8.39 -10.95 -5.94
C ARG A 381 -6.91 -10.95 -6.33
N LEU A 382 -6.23 -12.09 -6.18
CA LEU A 382 -4.85 -12.23 -6.62
C LEU A 382 -4.73 -12.08 -8.15
N LYS A 383 -5.60 -12.69 -8.94
CA LYS A 383 -5.65 -12.49 -10.41
C LYS A 383 -5.74 -11.00 -10.77
N SER A 384 -6.58 -10.24 -10.06
CA SER A 384 -6.73 -8.80 -10.29
C SER A 384 -5.42 -8.04 -10.06
N LEU A 385 -4.68 -8.35 -9.00
CA LEU A 385 -3.35 -7.78 -8.73
C LEU A 385 -2.35 -8.14 -9.83
N LEU A 386 -2.30 -9.40 -10.24
CA LEU A 386 -1.38 -9.88 -11.28
C LEU A 386 -1.65 -9.20 -12.64
N LEU A 387 -2.93 -9.02 -12.99
CA LEU A 387 -3.33 -8.30 -14.21
C LEU A 387 -2.86 -6.84 -14.19
N GLN A 388 -2.95 -6.15 -13.06
CA GLN A 388 -2.45 -4.77 -12.93
C GLN A 388 -0.94 -4.69 -13.24
N HIS A 389 -0.17 -5.67 -12.77
CA HIS A 389 1.25 -5.75 -13.05
C HIS A 389 1.59 -6.34 -14.43
N GLY A 390 0.61 -6.82 -15.19
CA GLY A 390 0.83 -7.49 -16.47
C GLY A 390 1.56 -8.84 -16.33
N ILE A 391 1.38 -9.52 -15.19
CA ILE A 391 1.91 -10.87 -14.93
C ILE A 391 0.92 -11.89 -15.47
N LYS A 392 1.43 -12.83 -16.29
CA LYS A 392 0.63 -13.93 -16.87
C LYS A 392 0.45 -15.06 -15.86
N PHE A 393 -0.72 -15.68 -15.90
CA PHE A 393 -1.09 -16.80 -15.03
C PHE A 393 -2.07 -17.73 -15.76
N GLY A 394 -2.35 -18.91 -15.19
CA GLY A 394 -3.34 -19.82 -15.72
C GLY A 394 -3.72 -20.91 -14.71
N SER A 395 -4.54 -21.88 -15.15
CA SER A 395 -4.98 -23.03 -14.36
C SER A 395 -4.19 -24.27 -14.74
N PRO A 396 -3.79 -25.14 -13.79
CA PRO A 396 -3.09 -26.37 -14.07
C PRO A 396 -4.04 -27.50 -14.48
N LYS A 397 -3.48 -28.59 -15.02
CA LYS A 397 -4.15 -29.91 -15.07
C LYS A 397 -4.22 -30.50 -13.66
N ASN A 398 -5.06 -31.54 -13.50
CA ASN A 398 -5.10 -32.35 -12.28
C ASN A 398 -3.86 -33.23 -12.18
N ILE A 399 -2.84 -32.75 -11.48
CA ILE A 399 -1.56 -33.44 -11.29
C ILE A 399 -1.08 -33.32 -9.84
N LYS A 400 -0.18 -34.21 -9.43
CA LYS A 400 0.54 -34.06 -8.18
C LYS A 400 1.81 -33.23 -8.41
N VAL A 401 1.96 -32.14 -7.68
CA VAL A 401 3.13 -31.26 -7.73
C VAL A 401 3.91 -31.34 -6.43
N THR A 402 5.24 -31.41 -6.53
CA THR A 402 6.15 -31.37 -5.38
C THR A 402 7.00 -30.12 -5.37
N GLY A 403 7.33 -29.62 -4.19
CA GLY A 403 8.10 -28.40 -4.03
C GLY A 403 8.14 -27.90 -2.59
N TYR A 404 8.54 -26.67 -2.38
CA TYR A 404 8.49 -26.02 -1.07
C TYR A 404 7.03 -25.66 -0.74
N LYS A 405 6.52 -26.23 0.34
CA LYS A 405 5.14 -26.03 0.81
C LYS A 405 5.10 -24.89 1.85
N TYR A 406 4.34 -23.81 1.57
CA TYR A 406 4.32 -22.59 2.38
C TYR A 406 3.78 -22.84 3.79
N SER A 407 2.72 -23.64 3.94
CA SER A 407 2.09 -23.89 5.25
C SER A 407 2.99 -24.66 6.23
N THR A 408 3.99 -25.39 5.73
CA THR A 408 4.92 -26.17 6.57
C THR A 408 6.34 -25.64 6.58
N GLY A 409 6.72 -24.80 5.62
CA GLY A 409 8.10 -24.34 5.46
C GLY A 409 9.09 -25.41 4.99
N THR A 410 8.60 -26.53 4.46
CA THR A 410 9.40 -27.70 4.09
C THR A 410 9.01 -28.24 2.71
N GLN A 411 9.77 -29.22 2.20
CA GLN A 411 9.39 -29.95 1.00
C GLN A 411 8.09 -30.74 1.24
N GLY A 412 7.21 -30.70 0.26
CA GLY A 412 5.91 -31.38 0.32
C GLY A 412 5.29 -31.53 -1.05
N SER A 413 4.03 -31.95 -1.08
CA SER A 413 3.28 -32.08 -2.32
C SER A 413 1.84 -31.63 -2.16
N ILE A 414 1.22 -31.20 -3.27
CA ILE A 414 -0.21 -30.91 -3.38
C ILE A 414 -0.76 -31.60 -4.62
N ASN A 415 -2.06 -31.89 -4.63
CA ASN A 415 -2.81 -32.26 -5.82
C ASN A 415 -3.47 -31.00 -6.37
N THR A 416 -3.24 -30.74 -7.65
CA THR A 416 -3.81 -29.56 -8.31
C THR A 416 -5.17 -29.87 -8.92
N SER A 417 -5.96 -28.81 -9.10
CA SER A 417 -7.25 -28.81 -9.78
C SER A 417 -7.36 -27.62 -10.75
N ALA A 418 -8.33 -27.64 -11.63
CA ALA A 418 -8.58 -26.54 -12.57
C ALA A 418 -8.98 -25.20 -11.88
N SER A 419 -9.39 -25.23 -10.60
CA SER A 419 -9.69 -24.03 -9.82
C SER A 419 -8.45 -23.37 -9.22
N ASP A 420 -7.28 -24.05 -9.27
CA ASP A 420 -6.03 -23.52 -8.73
C ASP A 420 -5.39 -22.53 -9.70
N LEU A 421 -4.50 -21.70 -9.19
CA LEU A 421 -3.75 -20.73 -9.97
C LEU A 421 -2.30 -21.14 -10.09
N VAL A 422 -1.75 -21.04 -11.31
CA VAL A 422 -0.31 -21.20 -11.58
C VAL A 422 0.25 -19.87 -12.07
N VAL A 423 1.37 -19.45 -11.47
CA VAL A 423 2.16 -18.31 -11.91
C VAL A 423 3.57 -18.81 -12.23
N SER A 424 3.96 -18.73 -13.50
CA SER A 424 5.28 -19.18 -13.96
C SER A 424 6.28 -18.04 -13.97
N THR A 425 7.55 -18.31 -13.63
CA THR A 425 8.65 -17.37 -13.84
C THR A 425 9.13 -17.33 -15.30
N ASN A 426 8.69 -18.27 -16.15
CA ASN A 426 9.02 -18.32 -17.58
C ASN A 426 8.15 -17.33 -18.39
N GLN A 427 8.27 -16.07 -18.05
CA GLN A 427 7.58 -14.96 -18.72
C GLN A 427 8.45 -13.69 -18.62
N PRO A 428 8.21 -12.64 -19.42
CA PRO A 428 9.01 -11.42 -19.36
C PRO A 428 9.13 -10.83 -17.95
N LYS A 429 8.07 -10.83 -17.18
CA LYS A 429 8.04 -10.34 -15.78
C LYS A 429 8.42 -11.41 -14.75
N GLY A 430 9.19 -12.42 -15.14
CA GLY A 430 9.63 -13.51 -14.25
C GLY A 430 10.40 -13.04 -13.01
N ASN A 431 11.19 -11.96 -13.12
CA ASN A 431 11.87 -11.35 -11.99
C ASN A 431 10.88 -10.83 -10.95
N MET A 432 9.84 -10.10 -11.39
CA MET A 432 8.79 -9.60 -10.49
C MET A 432 7.97 -10.75 -9.89
N VAL A 433 7.67 -11.80 -10.65
CA VAL A 433 7.04 -13.03 -10.11
C VAL A 433 7.88 -13.61 -8.98
N LYS A 434 9.22 -13.75 -9.17
CA LYS A 434 10.08 -14.23 -8.10
C LYS A 434 9.96 -13.35 -6.86
N VAL A 435 10.13 -12.04 -6.99
CA VAL A 435 10.08 -11.10 -5.87
C VAL A 435 8.79 -11.20 -5.08
N LEU A 436 7.65 -11.28 -5.77
CA LEU A 436 6.34 -11.31 -5.11
C LEU A 436 5.99 -12.65 -4.46
N PHE A 437 6.51 -13.75 -5.01
CA PHE A 437 6.07 -15.08 -4.63
C PHE A 437 7.11 -15.92 -3.90
N GLU A 438 8.40 -15.59 -3.92
CA GLU A 438 9.36 -16.44 -3.25
C GLU A 438 9.07 -16.60 -1.75
N PRO A 439 9.30 -17.79 -1.18
CA PRO A 439 8.99 -18.04 0.23
C PRO A 439 9.76 -17.14 1.19
N ASN A 440 11.00 -16.82 0.84
CA ASN A 440 11.88 -15.97 1.63
C ASN A 440 12.92 -15.33 0.72
N ALA A 441 12.97 -14.01 0.71
CA ALA A 441 14.00 -13.25 0.00
C ALA A 441 15.34 -13.38 0.73
N LYS A 442 16.43 -13.47 -0.03
CA LYS A 442 17.78 -13.51 0.54
C LYS A 442 18.19 -12.12 0.97
N LEU A 443 18.42 -11.95 2.27
CA LEU A 443 18.86 -10.71 2.87
C LEU A 443 20.40 -10.68 2.96
N SER A 444 21.05 -9.67 2.38
CA SER A 444 22.51 -9.51 2.42
C SER A 444 22.99 -8.77 3.66
N ASP A 445 22.18 -7.88 4.22
CA ASP A 445 22.44 -7.16 5.47
C ASP A 445 21.18 -7.15 6.34
N SER A 446 21.33 -7.12 7.66
CA SER A 446 20.25 -7.03 8.64
C SER A 446 19.81 -5.60 8.98
N LEU A 447 20.58 -4.61 8.57
CA LEU A 447 20.18 -3.21 8.65
C LEU A 447 19.31 -2.91 7.46
N THR A 448 18.00 -2.75 7.65
CA THR A 448 17.01 -2.54 6.61
C THR A 448 16.16 -1.32 6.93
N TYR A 449 15.70 -0.66 5.88
CA TYR A 449 14.87 0.54 6.02
C TYR A 449 13.39 0.21 6.29
N ASP A 450 12.89 -0.93 5.79
CA ASP A 450 11.47 -1.32 5.94
C ASP A 450 11.34 -2.84 6.19
N ILE A 451 10.13 -3.39 5.95
CA ILE A 451 9.84 -4.81 6.15
C ILE A 451 10.68 -5.70 5.22
N THR A 452 11.04 -6.85 5.74
CA THR A 452 11.90 -7.84 5.06
C THR A 452 11.13 -9.07 4.56
N ALA A 453 9.81 -9.11 4.76
CA ALA A 453 8.94 -10.17 4.28
C ALA A 453 7.60 -9.64 3.77
N TRP A 454 7.16 -10.14 2.61
CA TRP A 454 5.94 -9.70 1.93
C TRP A 454 5.29 -10.79 1.07
N SER A 455 5.80 -12.02 1.08
CA SER A 455 5.42 -13.07 0.15
C SER A 455 3.90 -13.23 0.02
N ILE A 456 3.37 -13.07 -1.20
CA ILE A 456 1.94 -13.04 -1.52
C ILE A 456 1.16 -14.26 -1.02
N PRO A 457 1.67 -15.52 -1.10
CA PRO A 457 0.92 -16.65 -0.57
C PRO A 457 0.55 -16.50 0.90
N TYR A 458 1.45 -15.97 1.73
CA TYR A 458 1.17 -15.70 3.14
C TYR A 458 0.23 -14.50 3.31
N ALA A 459 0.50 -13.42 2.57
CA ALA A 459 -0.30 -12.19 2.67
C ALA A 459 -1.76 -12.39 2.26
N HIS A 460 -2.03 -13.28 1.30
CA HIS A 460 -3.38 -13.61 0.83
C HIS A 460 -4.02 -14.82 1.54
N GLY A 461 -3.27 -15.50 2.41
CA GLY A 461 -3.76 -16.70 3.12
C GLY A 461 -4.12 -17.84 2.15
N LEU A 462 -3.23 -18.11 1.20
CA LEU A 462 -3.37 -19.16 0.21
C LEU A 462 -2.49 -20.34 0.58
N GLU A 463 -3.01 -21.55 0.44
CA GLU A 463 -2.18 -22.74 0.43
C GLU A 463 -1.34 -22.72 -0.86
N ALA A 464 -0.02 -22.89 -0.74
CA ALA A 464 0.85 -22.72 -1.89
C ALA A 464 2.03 -23.70 -1.90
N ILE A 465 2.54 -23.95 -3.11
CA ILE A 465 3.77 -24.70 -3.34
C ILE A 465 4.64 -23.99 -4.38
N ALA A 466 5.93 -23.82 -4.07
CA ALA A 466 6.93 -23.32 -5.02
C ALA A 466 7.65 -24.50 -5.66
N ALA A 467 7.38 -24.75 -6.93
CA ALA A 467 7.92 -25.88 -7.68
C ALA A 467 9.20 -25.51 -8.44
N THR A 468 10.19 -26.41 -8.43
CA THR A 468 11.44 -26.26 -9.21
C THR A 468 11.28 -26.62 -10.67
N GLN A 469 10.16 -27.23 -11.05
CA GLN A 469 9.79 -27.56 -12.42
C GLN A 469 8.76 -26.56 -12.94
N GLU A 470 8.73 -26.37 -14.24
CA GLU A 470 7.69 -25.62 -14.91
C GLU A 470 6.41 -26.47 -14.97
N ILE A 471 5.29 -25.86 -14.56
CA ILE A 471 3.98 -26.50 -14.57
C ILE A 471 3.18 -25.93 -15.75
N GLU A 472 2.77 -26.84 -16.64
CA GLU A 472 1.89 -26.51 -17.76
C GLU A 472 0.57 -25.95 -17.24
N HIS A 473 0.14 -24.82 -17.78
CA HIS A 473 -1.09 -24.14 -17.39
C HIS A 473 -1.78 -23.52 -18.60
N PHE A 474 -3.07 -23.32 -18.47
CA PHE A 474 -3.96 -22.86 -19.56
C PHE A 474 -4.74 -21.66 -19.07
N GLU A 475 -5.00 -20.74 -19.99
CA GLU A 475 -5.94 -19.67 -19.74
C GLU A 475 -7.37 -20.26 -19.64
N VAL A 476 -8.03 -20.02 -18.51
CA VAL A 476 -9.42 -20.46 -18.28
C VAL A 476 -10.29 -19.22 -18.20
N LEU A 477 -11.19 -19.08 -19.16
CA LEU A 477 -12.27 -18.09 -19.14
C LEU A 477 -13.42 -18.67 -18.33
N GLU A 478 -13.46 -18.38 -17.04
CA GLU A 478 -14.59 -18.76 -16.20
C GLU A 478 -15.77 -17.78 -16.43
N ARG A 479 -16.92 -18.30 -16.84
CA ARG A 479 -18.19 -17.60 -16.73
C ARG A 479 -18.86 -18.00 -15.43
N LEU A 480 -18.87 -17.10 -14.45
CA LEU A 480 -19.62 -17.34 -13.24
C LEU A 480 -21.11 -17.11 -13.53
N TYR A 481 -21.90 -18.17 -13.43
CA TYR A 481 -23.35 -18.11 -13.46
C TYR A 481 -23.85 -18.33 -12.04
N ILE A 482 -24.60 -17.40 -11.50
CA ILE A 482 -25.29 -17.53 -10.20
C ILE A 482 -26.73 -17.93 -10.50
N GLU A 483 -27.14 -19.10 -10.01
CA GLU A 483 -28.52 -19.57 -10.22
C GLU A 483 -29.50 -18.69 -9.44
N PRO A 484 -30.60 -18.24 -10.06
CA PRO A 484 -31.64 -17.49 -9.39
C PRO A 484 -32.22 -18.25 -8.21
N LEU A 485 -32.52 -17.55 -7.11
CA LEU A 485 -33.05 -18.16 -5.90
C LEU A 485 -34.49 -18.64 -6.12
N LYS A 486 -34.76 -19.88 -5.70
CA LYS A 486 -36.12 -20.44 -5.60
C LYS A 486 -36.64 -20.23 -4.19
N ASP A 487 -37.97 -20.12 -4.03
CA ASP A 487 -38.59 -19.98 -2.71
C ASP A 487 -38.22 -21.17 -1.80
N ALA A 488 -37.74 -20.87 -0.60
CA ALA A 488 -37.27 -21.84 0.37
C ALA A 488 -37.52 -21.36 1.79
N TYR A 489 -37.38 -22.25 2.76
CA TYR A 489 -37.46 -21.92 4.21
C TYR A 489 -36.40 -20.88 4.57
N GLY A 490 -35.18 -21.01 4.01
CA GLY A 490 -34.09 -20.11 4.19
C GLY A 490 -32.91 -20.43 3.26
N TYR A 491 -31.85 -19.68 3.41
CA TYR A 491 -30.65 -19.75 2.58
C TYR A 491 -29.41 -19.66 3.44
N ILE A 492 -28.34 -20.36 3.08
CA ILE A 492 -27.06 -20.33 3.78
C ILE A 492 -25.97 -19.88 2.84
N ASN A 493 -25.14 -18.92 3.29
CA ASN A 493 -23.86 -18.54 2.70
C ASN A 493 -22.73 -18.95 3.62
N LYS A 494 -21.69 -19.59 3.08
CA LYS A 494 -20.48 -19.90 3.85
C LYS A 494 -19.75 -18.62 4.22
N TRP A 495 -18.93 -18.68 5.27
CA TRP A 495 -18.12 -17.57 5.73
C TRP A 495 -16.63 -17.91 5.56
N ASN A 496 -15.97 -17.34 4.55
CA ASN A 496 -14.61 -17.72 4.19
C ASN A 496 -13.68 -16.52 3.97
N ASP A 497 -14.22 -15.37 3.54
CA ASP A 497 -13.39 -14.21 3.16
C ASP A 497 -14.15 -12.88 3.13
N LEU A 498 -13.45 -11.84 2.68
CA LEU A 498 -13.96 -10.46 2.61
C LEU A 498 -15.22 -10.31 1.73
N GLU A 499 -15.37 -11.11 0.68
CA GLU A 499 -16.52 -10.99 -0.22
C GLU A 499 -17.82 -11.46 0.46
N ASP A 500 -17.72 -12.42 1.40
CA ASP A 500 -18.87 -12.81 2.25
C ASP A 500 -19.23 -11.68 3.23
N ALA A 501 -18.22 -10.95 3.71
CA ALA A 501 -18.45 -9.79 4.58
C ALA A 501 -19.09 -8.60 3.85
N LYS A 502 -18.70 -8.34 2.59
CA LYS A 502 -19.38 -7.36 1.74
C LYS A 502 -20.83 -7.72 1.50
N PHE A 503 -21.11 -8.99 1.25
CA PHE A 503 -22.46 -9.49 1.11
C PHE A 503 -23.27 -9.28 2.40
N LEU A 504 -22.71 -9.61 3.58
CA LEU A 504 -23.35 -9.33 4.87
C LEU A 504 -23.63 -7.84 5.04
N SER A 505 -22.68 -6.98 4.73
CA SER A 505 -22.83 -5.52 4.77
C SER A 505 -24.05 -5.08 3.94
N ALA A 506 -24.14 -5.54 2.70
CA ALA A 506 -25.25 -5.23 1.81
C ALA A 506 -26.61 -5.73 2.33
N LEU A 507 -26.67 -6.94 2.91
CA LEU A 507 -27.88 -7.47 3.53
C LEU A 507 -28.34 -6.61 4.70
N LEU A 508 -27.43 -6.22 5.59
CA LEU A 508 -27.74 -5.37 6.75
C LEU A 508 -28.22 -3.97 6.31
N GLN A 509 -27.56 -3.35 5.32
CA GLN A 509 -28.01 -2.08 4.77
C GLN A 509 -29.40 -2.16 4.11
N ALA A 510 -29.72 -3.31 3.51
CA ALA A 510 -31.03 -3.59 2.96
C ALA A 510 -32.10 -3.94 4.04
N ASN A 511 -31.74 -3.88 5.33
CA ASN A 511 -32.53 -4.28 6.48
C ASN A 511 -32.97 -5.76 6.45
N ILE A 512 -32.19 -6.62 5.79
CA ILE A 512 -32.38 -8.07 5.82
C ILE A 512 -31.75 -8.61 7.09
N ARG A 513 -32.53 -9.34 7.88
CA ARG A 513 -32.07 -9.98 9.10
C ARG A 513 -31.30 -11.24 8.77
N VAL A 514 -30.10 -11.35 9.33
CA VAL A 514 -29.16 -12.45 9.08
C VAL A 514 -28.78 -13.07 10.42
N ARG A 515 -28.70 -14.38 10.46
CA ARG A 515 -28.17 -15.15 11.60
C ARG A 515 -26.82 -15.75 11.21
N PHE A 516 -26.09 -16.24 12.20
CA PHE A 516 -24.90 -17.06 12.02
C PHE A 516 -24.88 -18.21 13.03
N ASN A 517 -24.18 -19.29 12.68
CA ASN A 517 -23.98 -20.44 13.56
C ASN A 517 -22.68 -20.30 14.36
N GLU A 518 -22.71 -20.59 15.66
CA GLU A 518 -21.51 -20.68 16.51
C GLU A 518 -20.92 -22.10 16.53
N LYS A 519 -21.68 -23.10 16.12
CA LYS A 519 -21.25 -24.49 15.99
C LYS A 519 -21.48 -24.99 14.57
N PRO A 520 -20.73 -26.01 14.11
CA PRO A 520 -20.99 -26.59 12.81
C PRO A 520 -22.47 -26.98 12.64
N LEU A 521 -23.06 -26.58 11.50
CA LEU A 521 -24.44 -26.89 11.13
C LEU A 521 -24.42 -27.87 9.97
N ILE A 522 -25.19 -28.99 10.06
CA ILE A 522 -25.29 -29.96 8.97
C ILE A 522 -26.71 -29.94 8.40
N GLN A 523 -26.78 -29.62 7.10
CA GLN A 523 -28.04 -29.60 6.35
C GLN A 523 -27.90 -30.42 5.06
N LYS A 524 -28.73 -31.44 4.89
CA LYS A 524 -28.67 -32.36 3.71
C LYS A 524 -27.25 -32.93 3.44
N GLY A 525 -26.58 -33.34 4.51
CA GLY A 525 -25.22 -33.89 4.44
C GLY A 525 -24.11 -32.85 4.16
N ILE A 526 -24.43 -31.57 4.02
CA ILE A 526 -23.45 -30.47 3.84
C ILE A 526 -23.15 -29.87 5.21
N THR A 527 -21.87 -29.83 5.57
CA THR A 527 -21.40 -29.12 6.78
C THR A 527 -21.13 -27.67 6.50
N TYR A 528 -21.77 -26.78 7.27
CA TYR A 528 -21.52 -25.35 7.29
C TYR A 528 -20.75 -25.00 8.56
N GLN A 529 -19.54 -24.51 8.37
CA GLN A 529 -18.65 -24.14 9.48
C GLN A 529 -19.19 -22.94 10.27
N PRO A 530 -18.76 -22.73 11.52
CA PRO A 530 -19.10 -21.56 12.32
C PRO A 530 -18.90 -20.25 11.58
N GLY A 531 -19.80 -19.28 11.81
CA GLY A 531 -19.81 -18.00 11.10
C GLY A 531 -20.63 -18.01 9.80
N SER A 532 -21.11 -19.17 9.30
CA SER A 532 -21.94 -19.22 8.08
C SER A 532 -23.20 -18.39 8.26
N LEU A 533 -23.55 -17.58 7.24
CA LEU A 533 -24.70 -16.68 7.28
C LEU A 533 -25.98 -17.45 6.96
N ILE A 534 -26.99 -17.32 7.82
CA ILE A 534 -28.27 -18.00 7.71
C ILE A 534 -29.35 -16.93 7.55
N ILE A 535 -30.08 -16.97 6.44
CA ILE A 535 -31.05 -15.95 6.06
C ILE A 535 -32.41 -16.65 5.92
N THR A 536 -33.28 -16.52 6.93
CA THR A 536 -34.57 -17.21 6.95
C THR A 536 -35.69 -16.33 6.44
N LYS A 537 -36.67 -16.93 5.78
CA LYS A 537 -37.93 -16.28 5.41
C LYS A 537 -38.70 -15.80 6.66
N GLY A 538 -38.65 -16.58 7.74
CA GLY A 538 -39.30 -16.27 9.00
C GLY A 538 -38.80 -14.97 9.65
N ASP A 539 -37.49 -14.73 9.65
CA ASP A 539 -36.93 -13.49 10.18
C ASP A 539 -37.24 -12.26 9.32
N ASN A 540 -37.58 -12.46 8.05
CA ASN A 540 -37.70 -11.41 7.03
C ASN A 540 -39.14 -11.23 6.49
N GLN A 541 -40.16 -11.68 7.23
CA GLN A 541 -41.57 -11.60 6.82
C GLN A 541 -42.08 -10.17 6.52
N LYS A 542 -41.40 -9.14 7.07
CA LYS A 542 -41.75 -7.74 6.78
C LYS A 542 -41.44 -7.31 5.35
N HIS A 543 -40.53 -8.02 4.65
CA HIS A 543 -40.21 -7.78 3.27
C HIS A 543 -41.14 -8.58 2.35
N LYS A 544 -42.14 -7.92 1.74
CA LYS A 544 -43.14 -8.57 0.86
C LYS A 544 -42.49 -9.30 -0.33
N ASP A 545 -41.35 -8.81 -0.84
CA ASP A 545 -40.63 -9.36 -1.95
C ASP A 545 -39.22 -9.86 -1.55
N PHE A 546 -39.17 -10.55 -0.41
CA PHE A 546 -37.92 -10.97 0.24
C PHE A 546 -37.00 -11.76 -0.68
N VAL A 547 -37.56 -12.79 -1.39
CA VAL A 547 -36.73 -13.70 -2.20
C VAL A 547 -36.09 -12.96 -3.37
N ASN A 548 -36.84 -12.13 -4.10
CA ASN A 548 -36.30 -11.36 -5.22
C ASN A 548 -35.27 -10.31 -4.75
N LYS A 549 -35.51 -9.66 -3.61
CA LYS A 549 -34.56 -8.71 -3.01
C LYS A 549 -33.27 -9.41 -2.62
N LEU A 550 -33.36 -10.57 -1.98
CA LEU A 550 -32.19 -11.37 -1.60
C LEU A 550 -31.45 -11.87 -2.86
N ASP A 551 -32.18 -12.33 -3.87
CA ASP A 551 -31.60 -12.79 -5.14
C ASP A 551 -30.83 -11.66 -5.83
N SER A 552 -31.41 -10.45 -5.93
CA SER A 552 -30.75 -9.30 -6.51
C SER A 552 -29.41 -8.99 -5.84
N ILE A 553 -29.37 -9.00 -4.51
CA ILE A 553 -28.12 -8.77 -3.74
C ILE A 553 -27.14 -9.93 -3.94
N ALA A 554 -27.64 -11.19 -3.94
CA ALA A 554 -26.77 -12.35 -4.16
C ALA A 554 -26.14 -12.34 -5.56
N GLN A 555 -26.90 -11.94 -6.61
CA GLN A 555 -26.37 -11.76 -7.96
C GLN A 555 -25.30 -10.66 -8.03
N GLU A 556 -25.59 -9.47 -7.46
CA GLU A 556 -24.67 -8.34 -7.42
C GLU A 556 -23.33 -8.70 -6.76
N TYR A 557 -23.39 -9.37 -5.61
CA TYR A 557 -22.20 -9.78 -4.86
C TYR A 557 -21.66 -11.16 -5.24
N ARG A 558 -22.22 -11.78 -6.30
CA ARG A 558 -21.82 -13.08 -6.85
C ARG A 558 -21.80 -14.19 -5.80
N ARG A 559 -22.83 -14.22 -4.94
CA ARG A 559 -22.98 -15.26 -3.90
C ARG A 559 -23.97 -16.33 -4.34
N GLN A 560 -23.49 -17.59 -4.43
CA GLN A 560 -24.34 -18.75 -4.65
C GLN A 560 -24.86 -19.24 -3.29
N LEU A 561 -26.09 -18.92 -2.96
CA LEU A 561 -26.69 -19.32 -1.69
C LEU A 561 -27.21 -20.76 -1.75
N SER A 562 -27.03 -21.50 -0.67
CA SER A 562 -27.57 -22.86 -0.53
C SER A 562 -28.99 -22.81 0.07
N PRO A 563 -30.05 -23.21 -0.68
CA PRO A 563 -31.42 -23.21 -0.16
C PRO A 563 -31.64 -24.37 0.84
N ILE A 564 -32.30 -24.06 1.97
CA ILE A 564 -32.72 -25.03 2.96
C ILE A 564 -34.23 -25.11 3.01
N SER A 565 -34.78 -26.32 3.16
CA SER A 565 -36.24 -26.59 3.16
C SER A 565 -36.84 -26.65 4.55
N SER A 566 -36.02 -26.71 5.59
CA SER A 566 -36.44 -26.89 6.97
C SER A 566 -35.46 -26.23 7.94
N GLY A 567 -35.97 -25.81 9.08
CA GLY A 567 -35.15 -25.41 10.23
C GLY A 567 -34.62 -26.59 11.05
N PHE A 568 -35.02 -27.79 10.72
CA PHE A 568 -34.54 -29.02 11.36
C PHE A 568 -33.21 -29.46 10.71
N SER A 569 -32.19 -29.62 11.50
CA SER A 569 -30.84 -29.99 11.08
C SER A 569 -30.66 -31.53 11.10
N ASP A 570 -29.77 -32.06 10.26
CA ASP A 570 -29.43 -33.48 10.27
C ASP A 570 -28.74 -33.90 11.58
N VAL A 571 -28.02 -32.94 12.20
CA VAL A 571 -27.39 -33.05 13.52
C VAL A 571 -27.46 -31.66 14.16
N THR A 572 -27.54 -31.55 15.48
CA THR A 572 -27.56 -30.25 16.18
C THR A 572 -26.44 -29.30 15.75
N PRO A 573 -26.68 -27.94 15.71
CA PRO A 573 -27.90 -27.25 16.17
C PRO A 573 -28.98 -27.14 15.08
N ASP A 574 -30.27 -27.10 15.49
CA ASP A 574 -31.33 -26.62 14.61
C ASP A 574 -31.29 -25.10 14.40
N ILE A 575 -31.97 -24.59 13.34
CA ILE A 575 -31.95 -23.15 13.02
C ILE A 575 -32.52 -22.26 14.15
N GLY A 576 -33.37 -22.81 15.01
CA GLY A 576 -33.90 -22.10 16.19
C GLY A 576 -33.08 -22.26 17.46
N SER A 577 -31.95 -22.93 17.41
CA SER A 577 -31.05 -23.15 18.56
C SER A 577 -30.44 -21.84 19.08
N PRO A 578 -30.13 -21.77 20.41
CA PRO A 578 -29.31 -20.68 20.96
C PRO A 578 -27.94 -20.50 20.32
N ASP A 579 -27.39 -21.53 19.67
CA ASP A 579 -26.13 -21.49 18.92
C ASP A 579 -26.29 -20.86 17.52
N ILE A 580 -27.51 -20.48 17.12
CA ILE A 580 -27.81 -19.77 15.88
C ILE A 580 -28.26 -18.35 16.23
N LYS A 581 -27.28 -17.42 16.19
CA LYS A 581 -27.48 -16.06 16.70
C LYS A 581 -27.87 -15.09 15.61
N LEU A 582 -28.73 -14.13 15.94
CA LEU A 582 -29.05 -12.99 15.06
C LEU A 582 -27.87 -12.02 15.06
N ILE A 583 -27.42 -11.56 13.86
CA ILE A 583 -26.43 -10.49 13.75
C ILE A 583 -27.10 -9.15 14.05
N ASN A 584 -26.66 -8.47 15.09
CA ASN A 584 -27.05 -7.10 15.38
C ASN A 584 -26.18 -6.15 14.54
N GLN A 585 -26.82 -5.20 13.85
CA GLN A 585 -26.10 -4.24 13.03
C GLN A 585 -25.16 -3.41 13.89
N PRO A 586 -23.82 -3.45 13.65
CA PRO A 586 -22.89 -2.66 14.44
C PRO A 586 -23.05 -1.17 14.15
N LYS A 587 -22.97 -0.37 15.21
CA LYS A 587 -22.85 1.09 15.17
C LYS A 587 -21.42 1.43 15.58
N ILE A 588 -20.59 1.76 14.60
CA ILE A 588 -19.14 1.84 14.76
C ILE A 588 -18.69 3.28 14.96
N ALA A 589 -17.96 3.55 16.04
CA ALA A 589 -17.12 4.73 16.23
C ALA A 589 -15.69 4.37 15.80
N LEU A 590 -15.08 5.17 14.92
CA LEU A 590 -13.69 5.05 14.49
C LEU A 590 -12.93 6.30 14.92
N LEU A 591 -11.90 6.15 15.76
CA LEU A 591 -11.12 7.30 16.24
C LEU A 591 -10.19 7.84 15.17
N SER A 592 -10.05 9.17 15.15
CA SER A 592 -9.17 9.94 14.28
C SER A 592 -8.56 11.12 15.04
N GLY A 593 -7.56 11.77 14.48
CA GLY A 593 -7.00 13.00 15.07
C GLY A 593 -5.74 12.74 15.90
N ASP A 594 -5.34 13.75 16.68
CA ASP A 594 -4.11 13.70 17.47
C ASP A 594 -4.06 12.45 18.36
N GLY A 595 -2.91 11.82 18.41
CA GLY A 595 -2.70 10.56 19.11
C GLY A 595 -2.98 9.31 18.28
N THR A 596 -3.67 9.42 17.12
CA THR A 596 -3.80 8.31 16.17
C THR A 596 -2.73 8.38 15.07
N SER A 597 -2.23 7.22 14.64
CA SER A 597 -1.47 7.14 13.38
C SER A 597 -2.39 7.45 12.22
N SER A 598 -2.06 8.46 11.42
CA SER A 598 -2.85 8.80 10.23
C SER A 598 -2.91 7.66 9.23
N LEU A 599 -1.81 6.93 9.03
CA LEU A 599 -1.76 5.77 8.14
C LEU A 599 -2.67 4.63 8.62
N SER A 600 -2.62 4.30 9.92
CA SER A 600 -3.46 3.25 10.50
C SER A 600 -4.95 3.61 10.46
N PHE A 601 -5.28 4.89 10.73
CA PHE A 601 -6.64 5.38 10.54
C PHE A 601 -7.07 5.28 9.08
N GLY A 602 -6.20 5.67 8.15
CA GLY A 602 -6.48 5.65 6.72
C GLY A 602 -6.76 4.24 6.18
N GLU A 603 -5.99 3.25 6.62
CA GLU A 603 -6.23 1.84 6.27
C GLU A 603 -7.65 1.40 6.68
N LEU A 604 -8.08 1.75 7.89
CA LEU A 604 -9.42 1.42 8.41
C LEU A 604 -10.50 2.20 7.66
N TRP A 605 -10.31 3.50 7.45
CA TRP A 605 -11.24 4.33 6.73
C TRP A 605 -11.48 3.83 5.31
N HIS A 606 -10.41 3.59 4.54
CA HIS A 606 -10.46 2.98 3.21
C HIS A 606 -11.12 1.60 3.23
N PHE A 607 -10.79 0.78 4.24
CA PHE A 607 -11.38 -0.55 4.39
C PHE A 607 -12.90 -0.49 4.53
N PHE A 608 -13.41 0.34 5.43
CA PHE A 608 -14.85 0.46 5.65
C PHE A 608 -15.58 1.03 4.43
N GLU A 609 -15.05 2.09 3.81
CA GLU A 609 -15.72 2.75 2.69
C GLU A 609 -15.57 1.99 1.37
N LYS A 610 -14.35 1.58 1.01
CA LYS A 610 -14.06 1.02 -0.32
C LYS A 610 -14.11 -0.49 -0.38
N GLN A 611 -13.71 -1.16 0.70
CA GLN A 611 -13.62 -2.61 0.67
C GLN A 611 -14.84 -3.28 1.28
N LEU A 612 -15.39 -2.77 2.37
CA LEU A 612 -16.56 -3.37 3.04
C LEU A 612 -17.88 -2.68 2.65
N ASN A 613 -17.83 -1.46 2.16
CA ASN A 613 -19.00 -0.62 1.91
C ASN A 613 -19.91 -0.55 3.14
N PHE A 614 -19.35 -0.21 4.31
CA PHE A 614 -20.07 -0.15 5.59
C PHE A 614 -19.85 1.18 6.27
N GLN A 615 -20.93 1.82 6.71
CA GLN A 615 -20.88 3.13 7.34
C GLN A 615 -20.23 3.09 8.72
N VAL A 616 -19.30 4.02 8.97
CA VAL A 616 -18.71 4.27 10.29
C VAL A 616 -18.86 5.75 10.66
N THR A 617 -18.88 6.03 11.95
CA THR A 617 -18.82 7.41 12.44
C THR A 617 -17.38 7.72 12.86
N VAL A 618 -16.74 8.60 12.13
CA VAL A 618 -15.39 9.07 12.47
C VAL A 618 -15.49 10.08 13.60
N ILE A 619 -14.76 9.85 14.68
CA ILE A 619 -14.73 10.69 15.87
C ILE A 619 -13.32 11.20 16.08
N HIS A 620 -13.16 12.53 16.06
CA HIS A 620 -11.88 13.15 16.38
C HIS A 620 -11.57 13.02 17.87
N THR A 621 -10.35 12.65 18.23
CA THR A 621 -9.91 12.43 19.62
C THR A 621 -10.16 13.61 20.55
N ASN A 622 -10.08 14.85 20.05
CA ASN A 622 -10.39 16.07 20.82
C ASN A 622 -11.86 16.15 21.29
N HIS A 623 -12.75 15.36 20.67
CA HIS A 623 -14.16 15.28 21.04
C HIS A 623 -14.50 14.06 21.92
N PHE A 624 -13.53 13.20 22.25
CA PHE A 624 -13.73 11.93 22.94
C PHE A 624 -14.58 12.07 24.21
N ARG A 625 -14.29 13.09 25.01
CA ARG A 625 -15.03 13.38 26.26
C ARG A 625 -16.52 13.68 26.06
N ASN A 626 -16.88 14.20 24.89
CA ASN A 626 -18.23 14.66 24.58
C ASN A 626 -19.05 13.62 23.78
N VAL A 627 -18.51 12.42 23.55
CA VAL A 627 -19.20 11.38 22.79
C VAL A 627 -20.34 10.80 23.60
N ASN A 628 -21.53 10.74 22.98
CA ASN A 628 -22.63 9.97 23.53
C ASN A 628 -22.43 8.48 23.18
N TRP A 629 -21.80 7.75 24.09
CA TRP A 629 -21.45 6.35 23.86
C TRP A 629 -22.66 5.43 23.66
N SER A 630 -23.87 5.88 24.08
CA SER A 630 -25.11 5.10 23.85
C SER A 630 -25.48 4.97 22.36
N ASP A 631 -24.95 5.83 21.50
CA ASP A 631 -25.18 5.76 20.06
C ASP A 631 -24.34 4.68 19.36
N PHE A 632 -23.34 4.13 20.04
CA PHE A 632 -22.39 3.17 19.50
C PHE A 632 -22.37 1.87 20.30
N ASN A 633 -22.01 0.78 19.62
CA ASN A 633 -21.77 -0.52 20.26
C ASN A 633 -20.37 -1.09 19.93
N VAL A 634 -19.65 -0.47 19.01
CA VAL A 634 -18.26 -0.81 18.65
C VAL A 634 -17.43 0.45 18.62
N LEU A 635 -16.28 0.44 19.29
CA LEU A 635 -15.22 1.43 19.18
C LEU A 635 -14.01 0.78 18.52
N VAL A 636 -13.55 1.30 17.38
CA VAL A 636 -12.31 0.90 16.71
C VAL A 636 -11.24 1.94 16.96
N MET A 637 -10.12 1.50 17.52
CA MET A 637 -8.96 2.33 17.84
C MET A 637 -7.79 1.96 16.91
N PRO A 638 -7.47 2.82 15.92
CA PRO A 638 -6.27 2.66 15.09
C PRO A 638 -5.00 2.59 15.93
N SER A 639 -3.90 2.10 15.39
CA SER A 639 -2.60 2.23 16.04
C SER A 639 -2.31 3.69 16.39
N GLY A 640 -1.71 3.93 17.57
CA GLY A 640 -1.42 5.28 18.06
C GLY A 640 -1.00 5.32 19.52
N TYR A 641 -0.90 6.54 20.06
CA TYR A 641 -0.60 6.82 21.47
C TYR A 641 -1.75 7.60 22.11
N TYR A 642 -2.52 6.96 22.95
CA TYR A 642 -3.77 7.50 23.51
C TYR A 642 -3.66 8.05 24.93
N GLY A 643 -2.46 8.28 25.46
CA GLY A 643 -2.28 8.75 26.83
C GLY A 643 -2.94 10.10 27.15
N SER A 644 -3.01 11.01 26.16
CA SER A 644 -3.70 12.28 26.31
C SER A 644 -5.22 12.17 26.09
N VAL A 645 -5.69 11.13 25.43
CA VAL A 645 -7.11 10.90 25.10
C VAL A 645 -7.80 10.13 26.21
N LEU A 646 -7.19 9.02 26.66
CA LEU A 646 -7.73 8.16 27.72
C LEU A 646 -7.24 8.61 29.09
N THR A 647 -7.61 9.83 29.48
CA THR A 647 -7.45 10.33 30.86
C THR A 647 -8.23 9.44 31.83
N GLU A 648 -7.99 9.55 33.15
CA GLU A 648 -8.71 8.75 34.16
C GLU A 648 -10.24 8.84 34.01
N ASP A 649 -10.79 10.04 33.78
CA ASP A 649 -12.23 10.25 33.58
C ASP A 649 -12.75 9.59 32.31
N ASN A 650 -12.02 9.75 31.20
CA ASN A 650 -12.40 9.16 29.93
C ASN A 650 -12.30 7.63 29.98
N LEU A 651 -11.27 7.09 30.64
CA LEU A 651 -11.09 5.66 30.82
C LEU A 651 -12.21 5.07 31.70
N LYS A 652 -12.61 5.78 32.77
CA LYS A 652 -13.72 5.38 33.62
C LYS A 652 -15.04 5.33 32.82
N SER A 653 -15.30 6.35 32.00
CA SER A 653 -16.49 6.39 31.14
C SER A 653 -16.49 5.26 30.12
N LEU A 654 -15.32 4.96 29.53
CA LEU A 654 -15.14 3.85 28.59
C LEU A 654 -15.39 2.50 29.26
N LYS A 655 -14.85 2.28 30.47
CA LYS A 655 -15.10 1.06 31.28
C LYS A 655 -16.59 0.86 31.57
N ASP A 656 -17.30 1.92 31.97
CA ASP A 656 -18.73 1.86 32.21
C ASP A 656 -19.50 1.47 30.94
N TRP A 657 -19.15 2.07 29.79
CA TRP A 657 -19.77 1.72 28.52
C TRP A 657 -19.45 0.26 28.08
N ILE A 658 -18.19 -0.20 28.23
CA ILE A 658 -17.84 -1.60 27.91
C ILE A 658 -18.64 -2.54 28.84
N SER A 659 -18.69 -2.27 30.15
CA SER A 659 -19.40 -3.12 31.11
C SER A 659 -20.90 -3.29 30.80
N LYS A 660 -21.51 -2.34 30.09
CA LYS A 660 -22.88 -2.34 29.61
C LYS A 660 -23.09 -3.04 28.27
N GLY A 661 -22.05 -3.52 27.63
CA GLY A 661 -22.11 -4.29 26.39
C GLY A 661 -21.34 -3.65 25.22
N GLY A 662 -20.64 -2.54 25.43
CA GLY A 662 -19.75 -1.93 24.42
C GLY A 662 -18.56 -2.83 24.09
N LYS A 663 -18.06 -2.71 22.89
CA LYS A 663 -16.95 -3.48 22.36
C LYS A 663 -15.83 -2.58 21.86
N VAL A 664 -14.62 -2.76 22.38
CA VAL A 664 -13.42 -2.06 21.90
C VAL A 664 -12.59 -2.99 21.04
N VAL A 665 -12.16 -2.53 19.88
CA VAL A 665 -11.17 -3.19 19.02
C VAL A 665 -9.91 -2.32 19.02
N ALA A 666 -8.88 -2.75 19.73
CA ALA A 666 -7.60 -2.04 19.85
C ALA A 666 -6.56 -2.68 18.93
N ILE A 667 -6.00 -1.89 18.02
CA ILE A 667 -5.05 -2.36 17.01
C ILE A 667 -3.64 -1.85 17.32
N ASP A 668 -2.65 -2.76 17.36
CA ASP A 668 -1.22 -2.47 17.49
C ASP A 668 -0.94 -1.49 18.65
N GLY A 669 -0.39 -0.30 18.36
CA GLY A 669 -0.05 0.71 19.35
C GLY A 669 -1.18 1.14 20.28
N ALA A 670 -2.46 1.02 19.86
CA ALA A 670 -3.61 1.35 20.70
C ALA A 670 -3.73 0.44 21.93
N MET A 671 -3.24 -0.79 21.85
CA MET A 671 -3.27 -1.73 22.98
C MET A 671 -2.52 -1.22 24.21
N ARG A 672 -1.51 -0.37 24.02
CA ARG A 672 -0.71 0.22 25.09
C ARG A 672 -1.57 0.97 26.11
N ALA A 673 -2.69 1.53 25.68
CA ALA A 673 -3.61 2.25 26.55
C ALA A 673 -4.27 1.37 27.63
N PHE A 674 -4.25 0.05 27.47
CA PHE A 674 -4.90 -0.92 28.36
C PHE A 674 -3.92 -1.72 29.22
N THR A 675 -2.60 -1.49 29.11
CA THR A 675 -1.58 -2.25 29.86
C THR A 675 -1.34 -1.75 31.27
N ASN A 676 -1.73 -0.51 31.60
CA ASN A 676 -1.49 0.11 32.91
C ASN A 676 -2.64 -0.07 33.89
N ASP A 677 -3.63 -0.87 33.56
CA ASP A 677 -4.83 -1.08 34.36
C ASP A 677 -5.15 -2.58 34.43
N ASP A 678 -4.95 -3.14 35.62
CA ASP A 678 -5.08 -4.59 35.88
C ASP A 678 -6.47 -5.13 35.52
N SER A 679 -7.50 -4.28 35.47
CA SER A 679 -8.86 -4.70 35.15
C SER A 679 -9.01 -5.16 33.69
N PHE A 680 -8.07 -4.84 32.81
CA PHE A 680 -8.08 -5.25 31.42
C PHE A 680 -7.27 -6.52 31.11
N GLY A 681 -6.55 -7.06 32.09
CA GLY A 681 -5.82 -8.33 31.96
C GLY A 681 -4.67 -8.33 30.94
N LEU A 682 -4.42 -7.21 30.25
CA LEU A 682 -3.38 -7.10 29.25
C LEU A 682 -2.04 -6.67 29.87
N GLN A 683 -1.01 -7.47 29.68
CA GLN A 683 0.32 -7.20 30.22
C GLN A 683 1.39 -7.31 29.14
N TYR A 684 2.38 -6.40 29.22
CA TYR A 684 3.58 -6.56 28.40
C TYR A 684 4.33 -7.84 28.79
N LYS A 685 4.88 -8.49 27.79
CA LYS A 685 5.89 -9.52 27.99
C LYS A 685 7.26 -8.83 28.08
N THR A 686 7.69 -8.55 29.31
CA THR A 686 9.03 -8.03 29.59
C THR A 686 10.06 -9.14 29.51
N LYS A 687 11.30 -8.82 29.15
CA LYS A 687 12.42 -9.76 29.28
C LYS A 687 12.50 -10.22 30.73
N GLU A 688 12.70 -11.53 30.94
CA GLU A 688 13.18 -11.99 32.27
C GLU A 688 14.40 -11.19 32.62
N GLU A 689 14.43 -10.61 33.82
CA GLU A 689 15.62 -9.90 34.35
C GLU A 689 16.77 -10.89 34.52
N THR A 690 17.48 -11.16 33.42
CA THR A 690 18.84 -11.69 33.53
C THR A 690 19.70 -10.58 34.11
N GLU A 691 20.59 -10.95 35.05
CA GLU A 691 21.53 -10.01 35.66
C GLU A 691 22.02 -8.95 34.67
N LYS A 692 21.90 -7.67 35.02
CA LYS A 692 22.33 -6.55 34.16
C LYS A 692 23.83 -6.65 33.94
N THR A 693 24.26 -7.42 32.96
CA THR A 693 25.66 -7.38 32.51
C THR A 693 25.90 -6.03 31.85
N PRO A 694 27.02 -5.36 32.14
CA PRO A 694 27.39 -4.10 31.50
C PRO A 694 27.37 -4.27 29.97
N ASN A 695 26.84 -3.28 29.27
CA ASN A 695 26.91 -3.27 27.80
C ASN A 695 28.36 -3.00 27.35
N LEU A 696 29.07 -4.06 26.99
CA LEU A 696 30.47 -3.99 26.51
C LEU A 696 30.55 -3.90 24.97
N THR A 697 29.43 -3.68 24.27
CA THR A 697 29.43 -3.49 22.84
C THR A 697 30.19 -2.20 22.49
N THR A 698 31.14 -2.28 21.60
CA THR A 698 31.83 -1.09 21.10
C THR A 698 30.86 -0.14 20.39
N TYR A 699 31.14 1.16 20.48
CA TYR A 699 30.29 2.18 19.85
C TYR A 699 30.00 1.88 18.37
N ALA A 700 31.02 1.51 17.61
CA ALA A 700 30.89 1.16 16.18
C ALA A 700 29.98 -0.06 15.90
N ASN A 701 29.74 -0.94 16.85
CA ASN A 701 28.91 -2.12 16.70
C ASN A 701 27.55 -2.00 17.39
N GLN A 702 27.24 -0.87 17.98
CA GLN A 702 26.02 -0.66 18.75
C GLN A 702 24.76 -0.84 17.88
N GLU A 703 24.74 -0.25 16.70
CA GLU A 703 23.62 -0.32 15.78
C GLU A 703 23.32 -1.77 15.37
N ARG A 704 24.38 -2.52 14.95
CA ARG A 704 24.23 -3.94 14.59
C ARG A 704 23.83 -4.81 15.78
N ALA A 705 24.29 -4.50 16.98
CA ALA A 705 23.86 -5.22 18.17
C ALA A 705 22.37 -4.99 18.49
N ASN A 706 21.85 -3.81 18.21
CA ASN A 706 20.44 -3.47 18.41
C ASN A 706 19.53 -4.26 17.48
N THR A 707 19.99 -4.63 16.27
CA THR A 707 19.17 -5.44 15.34
C THR A 707 18.81 -6.81 15.90
N ASN A 708 19.60 -7.37 16.82
CA ASN A 708 19.27 -8.63 17.49
C ASN A 708 18.01 -8.55 18.36
N GLN A 709 17.57 -7.35 18.70
CA GLN A 709 16.38 -7.09 19.52
C GLN A 709 15.16 -6.66 18.69
N MET A 710 15.29 -6.61 17.38
CA MET A 710 14.26 -6.09 16.47
C MET A 710 13.70 -7.16 15.55
N ILE A 711 12.46 -6.95 15.10
CA ILE A 711 11.83 -7.66 14.01
C ILE A 711 11.50 -6.61 12.94
N THR A 712 12.19 -6.70 11.82
CA THR A 712 12.02 -5.76 10.70
C THR A 712 11.04 -6.35 9.68
N GLY A 713 9.76 -6.58 10.11
CA GLY A 713 8.73 -7.16 9.28
C GLY A 713 9.03 -8.59 8.85
N ALA A 714 8.75 -9.54 9.74
CA ALA A 714 8.92 -10.98 9.49
C ALA A 714 7.61 -11.74 9.65
N ILE A 715 7.44 -12.80 8.87
CA ILE A 715 6.23 -13.63 8.86
C ILE A 715 6.41 -14.78 9.84
N PHE A 716 5.49 -14.87 10.80
CA PHE A 716 5.44 -15.96 11.78
C PHE A 716 4.14 -16.74 11.65
N LYS A 717 4.23 -18.05 11.90
CA LYS A 717 3.08 -18.92 12.02
C LYS A 717 2.52 -18.85 13.44
N THR A 718 1.22 -18.71 13.56
CA THR A 718 0.49 -18.74 14.83
C THR A 718 -0.42 -19.94 14.92
N THR A 719 -0.67 -20.39 16.14
CA THR A 719 -1.75 -21.33 16.46
C THR A 719 -3.04 -20.53 16.65
N VAL A 720 -4.15 -21.06 16.12
CA VAL A 720 -5.47 -20.38 16.14
C VAL A 720 -6.52 -21.27 16.77
N ASP A 721 -7.27 -20.72 17.71
CA ASP A 721 -8.53 -21.33 18.19
C ASP A 721 -9.64 -21.00 17.20
N ALA A 722 -9.83 -21.84 16.20
CA ALA A 722 -10.86 -21.69 15.17
C ALA A 722 -12.30 -21.84 15.68
N THR A 723 -12.50 -22.22 16.95
CA THR A 723 -13.83 -22.32 17.56
C THR A 723 -14.33 -20.98 18.10
N HIS A 724 -13.43 -20.03 18.32
CA HIS A 724 -13.76 -18.70 18.81
C HIS A 724 -14.33 -17.80 17.71
N PRO A 725 -15.38 -16.99 17.97
CA PRO A 725 -15.99 -16.11 16.96
C PRO A 725 -15.01 -15.19 16.25
N LEU A 726 -13.95 -14.72 16.91
CA LEU A 726 -12.90 -13.90 16.30
C LEU A 726 -12.17 -14.63 15.16
N ALA A 727 -12.13 -15.95 15.17
CA ALA A 727 -11.41 -16.78 14.19
C ALA A 727 -12.32 -17.48 13.16
N PHE A 728 -13.60 -17.15 13.09
CA PHE A 728 -14.48 -17.77 12.08
C PHE A 728 -13.97 -17.52 10.66
N GLY A 729 -13.99 -18.57 9.84
CA GLY A 729 -13.42 -18.56 8.49
C GLY A 729 -11.94 -18.91 8.41
N TYR A 730 -11.25 -19.05 9.55
CA TYR A 730 -9.88 -19.55 9.62
C TYR A 730 -9.83 -21.05 9.99
N GLY A 731 -8.69 -21.68 9.71
CA GLY A 731 -8.32 -22.97 10.26
C GLY A 731 -7.55 -22.83 11.59
N ASP A 732 -6.79 -23.86 11.94
CA ASP A 732 -5.96 -23.93 13.16
C ASP A 732 -4.65 -23.12 13.07
N GLN A 733 -4.41 -22.43 11.96
CA GLN A 733 -3.17 -21.70 11.68
C GLN A 733 -3.45 -20.38 10.98
N TYR A 734 -2.62 -19.38 11.31
CA TYR A 734 -2.58 -18.09 10.65
C TYR A 734 -1.13 -17.65 10.51
N PHE A 735 -0.81 -16.92 9.45
CA PHE A 735 0.50 -16.29 9.28
C PHE A 735 0.37 -14.80 9.54
N THR A 736 1.06 -14.31 10.60
CA THR A 736 1.08 -12.90 10.94
C THR A 736 2.32 -12.23 10.40
N LEU A 737 2.21 -10.95 9.99
CA LEU A 737 3.34 -10.08 9.72
C LEU A 737 3.67 -9.31 11.00
N LYS A 738 4.77 -9.69 11.64
CA LYS A 738 5.20 -9.09 12.90
C LYS A 738 6.21 -7.98 12.67
N LEU A 739 5.97 -6.82 13.28
CA LEU A 739 6.89 -5.68 13.29
C LEU A 739 7.27 -5.29 14.72
N GLY A 740 8.49 -4.77 14.87
CA GLY A 740 8.96 -4.26 16.16
C GLY A 740 9.22 -5.35 17.20
N ASN A 741 9.25 -4.95 18.46
CA ASN A 741 9.59 -5.83 19.59
C ASN A 741 8.58 -5.77 20.74
N THR A 742 7.44 -5.11 20.54
CA THR A 742 6.37 -5.08 21.54
C THR A 742 5.62 -6.40 21.54
N ASN A 743 5.59 -7.05 22.67
CA ASN A 743 4.95 -8.34 22.86
C ASN A 743 4.06 -8.33 24.10
N TYR A 744 3.00 -9.11 24.07
CA TYR A 744 2.05 -9.24 25.18
C TYR A 744 2.02 -10.68 25.68
N LYS A 745 1.86 -10.86 26.98
CA LYS A 745 1.62 -12.16 27.58
C LYS A 745 0.30 -12.73 27.07
N LEU A 746 0.18 -14.05 27.16
CA LEU A 746 -1.14 -14.69 27.03
C LEU A 746 -2.05 -14.14 28.13
N LEU A 747 -3.32 -13.93 27.81
CA LEU A 747 -4.34 -13.50 28.78
C LEU A 747 -4.59 -14.61 29.79
N ASP A 748 -4.50 -14.31 31.05
CA ASP A 748 -4.82 -15.25 32.15
C ASP A 748 -6.34 -15.47 32.27
N SER A 749 -7.12 -14.44 31.96
CA SER A 749 -8.59 -14.47 31.96
C SER A 749 -9.07 -13.87 30.64
N GLY A 750 -9.66 -14.67 29.78
CA GLY A 750 -10.05 -14.29 28.41
C GLY A 750 -9.67 -15.35 27.41
N TYR A 751 -9.66 -15.00 26.14
CA TYR A 751 -9.43 -15.94 25.05
C TYR A 751 -8.18 -15.54 24.26
N ASN A 752 -7.21 -16.44 24.19
CA ASN A 752 -6.01 -16.30 23.36
C ASN A 752 -6.31 -16.95 22.00
N VAL A 753 -6.87 -16.18 21.08
CA VAL A 753 -7.42 -16.70 19.82
C VAL A 753 -6.37 -17.01 18.79
N ALA A 754 -5.35 -16.13 18.66
CA ALA A 754 -4.16 -16.41 17.86
C ALA A 754 -2.92 -16.09 18.70
N TYR A 755 -1.98 -17.04 18.74
CA TYR A 755 -0.79 -16.89 19.57
C TYR A 755 0.42 -17.61 18.97
N ILE A 756 1.60 -17.18 19.36
CA ILE A 756 2.86 -17.80 18.99
C ILE A 756 3.25 -18.84 20.03
N ASP A 757 3.52 -20.06 19.59
CA ASP A 757 3.98 -21.18 20.41
C ASP A 757 5.47 -21.06 20.78
N ASN A 758 5.95 -22.03 21.56
CA ASN A 758 7.37 -22.16 21.88
C ASN A 758 8.20 -22.54 20.64
N ASN A 759 9.48 -22.17 20.65
CA ASN A 759 10.46 -22.48 19.60
C ASN A 759 10.09 -21.97 18.20
N THR A 760 9.42 -20.82 18.16
CA THR A 760 9.05 -20.21 16.89
C THR A 760 10.27 -19.76 16.09
N LYS A 761 10.10 -19.73 14.76
CA LYS A 761 11.08 -19.18 13.81
C LYS A 761 10.31 -18.42 12.72
N PRO A 762 10.91 -17.37 12.13
CA PRO A 762 10.27 -16.71 10.99
C PRO A 762 10.20 -17.68 9.80
N PHE A 763 9.06 -17.69 9.11
CA PHE A 763 8.87 -18.36 7.83
C PHE A 763 9.45 -17.54 6.67
N SER A 764 9.47 -16.23 6.84
CA SER A 764 10.05 -15.27 5.89
C SER A 764 10.49 -14.02 6.62
N GLY A 765 11.55 -13.36 6.13
CA GLY A 765 12.06 -12.10 6.66
C GLY A 765 13.01 -12.25 7.84
N PHE A 766 13.46 -11.10 8.34
CA PHE A 766 14.45 -11.01 9.42
C PHE A 766 13.80 -10.77 10.78
N ALA A 767 14.27 -11.53 11.76
CA ALA A 767 14.00 -11.31 13.16
C ALA A 767 15.27 -11.60 13.98
N GLY A 768 15.65 -10.69 14.84
CA GLY A 768 16.81 -10.82 15.71
C GLY A 768 16.66 -11.97 16.70
N SER A 769 17.77 -12.60 17.09
CA SER A 769 17.77 -13.79 17.95
C SER A 769 17.14 -13.54 19.32
N GLU A 770 17.37 -12.37 19.90
CA GLU A 770 16.77 -11.98 21.19
C GLU A 770 15.28 -11.64 21.05
N ALA A 771 14.90 -11.01 19.93
CA ALA A 771 13.50 -10.75 19.64
C ALA A 771 12.69 -12.05 19.49
N ILE A 772 13.24 -13.07 18.80
CA ILE A 772 12.62 -14.40 18.65
C ILE A 772 12.39 -15.07 20.01
N LYS A 773 13.36 -15.01 20.93
CA LYS A 773 13.19 -15.59 22.28
C LYS A 773 12.02 -14.95 23.02
N ASN A 774 11.83 -13.62 22.86
CA ASN A 774 10.77 -12.89 23.52
C ASN A 774 9.39 -13.13 22.87
N LEU A 775 9.33 -13.72 21.69
CA LEU A 775 8.07 -14.06 20.99
C LEU A 775 7.41 -15.34 21.52
N ASN A 776 8.16 -16.26 22.14
CA ASN A 776 7.58 -17.53 22.61
C ASN A 776 6.42 -17.28 23.57
N GLN A 777 5.31 -17.99 23.40
CA GLN A 777 4.09 -17.86 24.20
C GLN A 777 3.62 -16.39 24.33
N THR A 778 3.38 -15.75 23.19
CA THR A 778 2.82 -14.39 23.13
C THR A 778 1.48 -14.38 22.42
N MET A 779 0.57 -13.55 22.93
CA MET A 779 -0.70 -13.30 22.27
C MET A 779 -0.50 -12.44 21.03
N ILE A 780 -1.11 -12.83 19.93
CA ILE A 780 -1.23 -12.04 18.70
C ILE A 780 -2.62 -11.45 18.60
N PHE A 781 -3.69 -12.26 18.74
CA PHE A 781 -5.06 -11.79 18.81
C PHE A 781 -5.79 -12.44 19.96
N GLY A 782 -6.54 -11.65 20.71
CA GLY A 782 -7.28 -12.15 21.88
C GLY A 782 -8.51 -11.33 22.20
N GLU A 783 -9.36 -11.87 23.05
CA GLU A 783 -10.54 -11.20 23.61
C GLU A 783 -10.51 -11.26 25.14
N GLN A 784 -10.72 -10.12 25.77
CA GLN A 784 -10.91 -9.97 27.21
C GLN A 784 -12.38 -9.57 27.48
N PRO A 785 -13.22 -10.46 28.01
CA PRO A 785 -14.55 -10.09 28.48
C PRO A 785 -14.49 -9.06 29.62
N TYR A 786 -15.39 -8.05 29.58
CA TYR A 786 -15.47 -7.03 30.61
C TYR A 786 -16.94 -6.65 30.88
N GLY A 787 -17.52 -7.16 31.95
CA GLY A 787 -18.94 -7.04 32.20
C GLY A 787 -19.76 -7.76 31.12
N ARG A 788 -20.67 -7.03 30.42
CA ARG A 788 -21.42 -7.56 29.27
C ARG A 788 -20.72 -7.31 27.92
N GLY A 789 -19.68 -6.50 27.89
CA GLY A 789 -18.91 -6.18 26.69
C GLY A 789 -17.57 -6.88 26.66
N SER A 790 -16.68 -6.42 25.77
CA SER A 790 -15.34 -6.98 25.63
C SER A 790 -14.35 -6.02 25.01
N LEU A 791 -13.06 -6.29 25.26
CA LEU A 791 -11.92 -5.70 24.55
C LEU A 791 -11.34 -6.77 23.64
N ILE A 792 -11.09 -6.40 22.39
CA ILE A 792 -10.46 -7.23 21.41
C ILE A 792 -9.09 -6.63 21.12
N TYR A 793 -8.06 -7.42 21.31
CA TYR A 793 -6.66 -7.06 21.17
C TYR A 793 -6.10 -7.64 19.88
N LEU A 794 -5.64 -6.77 18.98
CA LEU A 794 -4.98 -7.13 17.72
C LEU A 794 -3.55 -6.59 17.75
N SER A 795 -2.60 -7.37 18.27
CA SER A 795 -1.23 -6.89 18.54
C SER A 795 -0.43 -6.61 17.27
N ASP A 796 -0.74 -7.29 16.19
CA ASP A 796 -0.22 -6.98 14.87
C ASP A 796 -1.34 -6.36 14.04
N ASN A 797 -1.00 -5.46 13.11
CA ASN A 797 -1.99 -4.87 12.24
C ASN A 797 -2.54 -5.94 11.26
N PRO A 798 -3.82 -6.36 11.37
CA PRO A 798 -4.36 -7.47 10.58
C PRO A 798 -4.57 -7.11 9.10
N MET A 799 -4.39 -5.86 8.73
CA MET A 799 -4.60 -5.37 7.36
C MET A 799 -3.49 -4.43 6.88
N PHE A 800 -2.29 -4.64 7.39
CA PHE A 800 -1.12 -3.81 7.17
C PHE A 800 -0.98 -3.34 5.72
N ARG A 801 -0.91 -2.04 5.51
CA ARG A 801 -0.85 -1.36 4.20
C ARG A 801 -1.91 -1.86 3.22
N SER A 802 -3.03 -2.35 3.74
CA SER A 802 -4.15 -2.95 2.98
C SER A 802 -3.79 -4.15 2.09
N PHE A 803 -2.51 -4.54 1.96
CA PHE A 803 -2.12 -5.73 1.18
C PHE A 803 -2.15 -7.03 1.98
N TRP A 804 -2.14 -6.96 3.33
CA TRP A 804 -2.23 -8.14 4.19
C TRP A 804 -3.67 -8.65 4.25
N GLU A 805 -4.10 -9.30 3.16
CA GLU A 805 -5.47 -9.78 2.97
C GLU A 805 -5.88 -10.84 3.98
N ASN A 806 -4.91 -11.68 4.37
CA ASN A 806 -5.16 -12.83 5.25
C ASN A 806 -5.68 -12.44 6.64
N GLY A 807 -5.38 -11.24 7.13
CA GLY A 807 -5.78 -10.79 8.47
C GLY A 807 -7.12 -10.06 8.54
N LYS A 808 -7.64 -9.55 7.41
CA LYS A 808 -8.83 -8.68 7.37
C LYS A 808 -10.07 -9.32 8.02
N LEU A 809 -10.21 -10.63 7.90
CA LEU A 809 -11.38 -11.34 8.45
C LEU A 809 -11.38 -11.32 9.98
N PHE A 810 -10.22 -11.24 10.67
CA PHE A 810 -10.20 -11.05 12.14
C PHE A 810 -10.84 -9.73 12.56
N LEU A 811 -10.53 -8.63 11.85
CA LEU A 811 -11.18 -7.34 12.12
C LEU A 811 -12.71 -7.40 11.90
N ILE A 812 -13.13 -8.04 10.82
CA ILE A 812 -14.54 -8.20 10.47
C ILE A 812 -15.25 -9.03 11.54
N ASN A 813 -14.67 -10.14 11.94
CA ASN A 813 -15.19 -11.03 12.97
C ASN A 813 -15.30 -10.31 14.33
N ALA A 814 -14.29 -9.50 14.68
CA ALA A 814 -14.31 -8.65 15.87
C ALA A 814 -15.56 -7.74 15.87
N ILE A 815 -15.91 -7.20 14.72
CA ILE A 815 -17.03 -6.26 14.57
C ILE A 815 -18.39 -6.97 14.60
N PHE A 816 -18.56 -8.05 13.82
CA PHE A 816 -19.87 -8.64 13.57
C PHE A 816 -20.21 -9.83 14.48
N PHE A 817 -19.22 -10.64 14.92
CA PHE A 817 -19.50 -11.90 15.61
C PHE A 817 -19.12 -11.91 17.09
N VAL A 818 -17.95 -11.34 17.43
CA VAL A 818 -17.52 -11.33 18.84
C VAL A 818 -18.51 -10.50 19.66
N ASN A 819 -18.97 -11.08 20.77
CA ASN A 819 -19.89 -10.45 21.70
C ASN A 819 -21.07 -9.73 21.00
N ASN A 820 -21.76 -10.44 20.10
CA ASN A 820 -22.87 -9.92 19.31
C ASN A 820 -24.17 -9.88 20.13
N ASN A 821 -24.12 -9.43 21.39
CA ASN A 821 -25.30 -9.29 22.26
C ASN A 821 -26.10 -8.05 21.86
N SER A 822 -27.42 -8.09 21.98
CA SER A 822 -28.25 -6.90 21.85
C SER A 822 -27.86 -5.89 22.92
N PHE A 823 -27.45 -4.70 22.49
CA PHE A 823 -27.20 -3.57 23.36
C PHE A 823 -28.53 -3.12 23.95
N THR A 824 -28.85 -3.59 25.15
CA THR A 824 -29.98 -3.08 25.94
C THR A 824 -29.47 -1.95 26.81
N LEU A 825 -29.77 -0.73 26.40
CA LEU A 825 -29.61 0.50 27.23
C LEU A 825 -30.41 0.41 28.53
#